data_42529dd05e91fd958bd1ed827addc657
#
_entry.id   42529dd05e91fd958bd1ed827addc657
#
_cell.length_a   1.000
_cell.length_b   1.000
_cell.length_c   1.000
_cell.angle_alpha   90.00
_cell.angle_beta   90.00
_cell.angle_gamma   90.00
#
_symmetry.space_group_name_H-M   'P 1'
#
loop_
_entity.id
_entity.type
_entity.pdbx_description
1 polymer ?
#
loop_
_entity_poly.entity_id
_entity_poly.type
_entity_poly.pdbx_seq_one_letter_code
_entity_poly.pdbx_strand_id
1 'polypeptide(L)'
;MILSFIGCMLCLCIMAGSVGGVLLSMYIVQVTADDAETLDLDNQKNKQTSIIYDRYSDEYDQLTRGENRIWRELSAMPDNLKNAVVAIEDKNFWTEPGINLKGTIGAALNAFTGNRIWGTNRGASTLEQQLIKNLTGDNEQDNMRKVREIFRALGLDNKYSKETILEAYLNTIPLTGIVHGMEAGSLEYFGKHVEDLTLSECAVLASITKNPTKYNPATNPEELIRRRNHVLYEMQSQGYITEAEFNAAKAETITLTESSAMAENATRSSSNSWFTDALYNELLTQLQEDLNYTKDEAKELIFSGGLRIYSTVDPKVQEGVEKTMYNEDDLIPALWHEEPVCLRDYPADSSSWDEVQYDEATGLPITKDGYAVYGQEAIPVYADEEGTTLKTGKSTDPDYPNDTTVYLCVYEKVRTQASIAVLDYDGNILGIGGGIGEKKVDLGFNRATSPHQTGSTMKPIGAYALALDYKLISYSSQILDAPYYSAEDKKVLKDQYIGVMSPYSEAAQSRTDVWRAWPTNYNGVGGQGNPMLIYDALQQSYNTVAVWVGDMVGVDYLYNFVHDTLECSYISAENDMDLGPLVLGSQSNGLTVVQLAGAYTMFNTGSYTTPHYYTEVTDYQGNMILDNNKYINTTQAISADTAYIMNRMLWNVLHSPKGTAYGRAPDGEMDSVAKTGTTSNYKDYTFAGLTPYYVTAIWWGCDRPTEMDKLGKAGGSGKPIQLAWKYLMEDLQADLPVKEFAKGENVVEKRFDTSTGAIVSGGGAVGYYTEDNLPDSSYTVTNEEDPFAALAQAAADASAGAE
;
A
#
# COMPACT_ATOMS: atom_id res chain seq x y z
N MET A 1 2.66 -30.76 -79.67
CA MET A 1 2.02 -29.57 -79.07
C MET A 1 1.38 -29.89 -77.73
N ILE A 2 0.47 -30.85 -77.51
CA ILE A 2 -0.19 -31.18 -76.26
C ILE A 2 0.82 -31.61 -75.14
N LEU A 3 1.78 -32.48 -75.45
CA LEU A 3 2.83 -32.94 -74.55
C LEU A 3 3.76 -31.79 -74.10
N SER A 4 4.07 -30.81 -74.95
CA SER A 4 4.85 -29.63 -74.61
C SER A 4 4.06 -28.68 -73.72
N PHE A 5 2.74 -28.53 -73.89
CA PHE A 5 1.87 -27.76 -73.08
C PHE A 5 1.74 -28.35 -71.66
N ILE A 6 1.55 -29.66 -71.53
CA ILE A 6 1.55 -30.39 -70.29
C ILE A 6 2.88 -30.23 -69.56
N GLY A 7 4.01 -30.33 -70.26
CA GLY A 7 5.35 -30.11 -69.69
C GLY A 7 5.54 -28.71 -69.17
N CYS A 8 5.11 -27.67 -69.95
CA CYS A 8 5.14 -26.26 -69.44
C CYS A 8 4.26 -26.03 -68.26
N MET A 9 3.05 -26.59 -68.20
CA MET A 9 2.15 -26.49 -67.04
C MET A 9 2.77 -27.20 -65.82
N LEU A 10 3.38 -28.35 -66.01
CA LEU A 10 4.06 -29.06 -64.92
C LEU A 10 5.27 -28.25 -64.38
N CYS A 11 6.05 -27.63 -65.22
CA CYS A 11 7.15 -26.73 -64.84
C CYS A 11 6.65 -25.49 -64.12
N LEU A 12 5.57 -24.88 -64.58
CA LEU A 12 4.94 -23.75 -63.89
C LEU A 12 4.41 -24.14 -62.52
N CYS A 13 3.76 -25.29 -62.35
CA CYS A 13 3.34 -25.81 -61.07
C CYS A 13 4.51 -26.09 -60.12
N ILE A 14 5.61 -26.65 -60.62
CA ILE A 14 6.84 -26.89 -59.84
C ILE A 14 7.47 -25.54 -59.42
N MET A 15 7.58 -24.56 -60.30
CA MET A 15 8.12 -23.25 -59.99
C MET A 15 7.23 -22.52 -58.98
N ALA A 16 5.92 -22.52 -59.18
CA ALA A 16 4.98 -21.91 -58.22
C ALA A 16 5.03 -22.59 -56.84
N GLY A 17 5.14 -23.92 -56.81
CA GLY A 17 5.34 -24.72 -55.60
C GLY A 17 6.67 -24.39 -54.91
N SER A 18 7.76 -24.22 -55.67
CA SER A 18 9.07 -23.87 -55.14
C SER A 18 9.10 -22.46 -54.54
N VAL A 19 8.52 -21.47 -55.23
CA VAL A 19 8.40 -20.09 -54.73
C VAL A 19 7.51 -20.04 -53.48
N GLY A 20 6.37 -20.74 -53.50
CA GLY A 20 5.50 -20.84 -52.33
C GLY A 20 6.18 -21.51 -51.15
N GLY A 21 7.00 -22.55 -51.39
CA GLY A 21 7.81 -23.23 -50.39
C GLY A 21 8.87 -22.32 -49.76
N VAL A 22 9.56 -21.50 -50.56
CA VAL A 22 10.56 -20.52 -50.06
C VAL A 22 9.90 -19.44 -49.26
N LEU A 23 8.78 -18.88 -49.72
CA LEU A 23 8.04 -17.83 -48.97
C LEU A 23 7.50 -18.37 -47.64
N LEU A 24 6.96 -19.59 -47.62
CA LEU A 24 6.51 -20.26 -46.41
C LEU A 24 7.68 -20.51 -45.44
N SER A 25 8.84 -20.96 -45.96
CA SER A 25 10.03 -21.17 -45.14
C SER A 25 10.54 -19.87 -44.53
N MET A 26 10.57 -18.76 -45.29
CA MET A 26 10.94 -17.43 -44.78
C MET A 26 9.98 -16.96 -43.71
N TYR A 27 8.68 -17.11 -43.92
CA TYR A 27 7.65 -16.78 -42.96
C TYR A 27 7.79 -17.58 -41.64
N ILE A 28 8.04 -18.90 -41.76
CA ILE A 28 8.24 -19.77 -40.58
C ILE A 28 9.48 -19.35 -39.79
N VAL A 29 10.62 -19.09 -40.48
CA VAL A 29 11.87 -18.64 -39.84
C VAL A 29 11.64 -17.32 -39.09
N GLN A 30 10.94 -16.37 -39.67
CA GLN A 30 10.62 -15.09 -39.03
C GLN A 30 9.75 -15.29 -37.77
N VAL A 31 8.65 -16.02 -37.88
CA VAL A 31 7.71 -16.28 -36.75
C VAL A 31 8.39 -17.07 -35.63
N THR A 32 9.24 -18.07 -35.96
CA THR A 32 9.94 -18.83 -34.90
C THR A 32 11.07 -18.05 -34.25
N ALA A 33 11.64 -17.04 -34.91
CA ALA A 33 12.64 -16.17 -34.33
C ALA A 33 12.01 -15.17 -33.31
N ASP A 34 10.84 -14.62 -33.64
CA ASP A 34 10.10 -13.68 -32.76
C ASP A 34 9.59 -14.37 -31.47
N ASP A 35 9.36 -15.68 -31.51
CA ASP A 35 8.88 -16.48 -30.38
C ASP A 35 9.98 -17.17 -29.56
N ALA A 36 11.25 -16.99 -29.90
CA ALA A 36 12.35 -17.77 -29.31
C ALA A 36 12.42 -17.68 -27.78
N GLU A 37 12.14 -16.52 -27.23
CA GLU A 37 12.10 -16.27 -25.77
C GLU A 37 10.82 -16.87 -25.13
N THR A 38 9.66 -16.64 -25.73
CA THR A 38 8.36 -17.13 -25.25
C THR A 38 8.29 -18.67 -25.21
N LEU A 39 8.95 -19.35 -26.17
CA LEU A 39 9.00 -20.81 -26.29
C LEU A 39 10.26 -21.41 -25.64
N ASP A 40 11.02 -20.64 -24.87
CA ASP A 40 12.09 -21.16 -24.04
C ASP A 40 11.52 -21.72 -22.73
N LEU A 41 11.42 -23.07 -22.65
CA LEU A 41 10.84 -23.75 -21.50
C LEU A 41 11.68 -23.61 -20.23
N ASP A 42 12.99 -23.42 -20.37
CA ASP A 42 13.86 -23.15 -19.21
C ASP A 42 13.55 -21.75 -18.63
N ASN A 43 13.26 -20.77 -19.48
CA ASN A 43 12.83 -19.45 -19.04
C ASN A 43 11.41 -19.49 -18.43
N GLN A 44 10.51 -20.31 -18.98
CA GLN A 44 9.17 -20.49 -18.41
C GLN A 44 9.20 -21.09 -16.99
N LYS A 45 10.17 -21.96 -16.71
CA LYS A 45 10.39 -22.53 -15.38
C LYS A 45 10.72 -21.46 -14.32
N ASN A 46 11.39 -20.39 -14.73
CA ASN A 46 11.74 -19.28 -13.86
C ASN A 46 10.55 -18.34 -13.58
N LYS A 47 9.47 -18.44 -14.36
CA LYS A 47 8.26 -17.64 -14.14
C LYS A 47 7.39 -18.28 -13.06
N GLN A 48 7.64 -17.88 -11.82
CA GLN A 48 6.91 -18.35 -10.64
C GLN A 48 6.28 -17.18 -9.92
N THR A 49 5.15 -17.41 -9.28
CA THR A 49 4.52 -16.42 -8.39
C THR A 49 5.43 -16.13 -7.21
N SER A 50 5.59 -14.85 -6.90
CA SER A 50 6.33 -14.44 -5.71
C SER A 50 5.47 -14.56 -4.46
N ILE A 51 6.09 -15.03 -3.38
CA ILE A 51 5.42 -15.30 -2.10
C ILE A 51 5.92 -14.30 -1.05
N ILE A 52 4.99 -13.72 -0.33
CA ILE A 52 5.25 -12.87 0.83
C ILE A 52 5.11 -13.72 2.08
N TYR A 53 6.15 -13.74 2.90
CA TYR A 53 6.14 -14.34 4.23
C TYR A 53 5.92 -13.26 5.29
N ASP A 54 5.17 -13.58 6.32
CA ASP A 54 4.97 -12.71 7.47
C ASP A 54 6.21 -12.67 8.38
N ARG A 55 6.14 -11.89 9.47
CA ARG A 55 7.22 -11.78 10.46
C ARG A 55 7.57 -13.09 11.17
N TYR A 56 6.71 -14.12 11.09
CA TYR A 56 6.91 -15.44 11.68
C TYR A 56 7.44 -16.47 10.66
N SER A 57 7.67 -16.04 9.41
CA SER A 57 8.07 -16.84 8.27
C SER A 57 6.97 -17.81 7.78
N ASP A 58 5.72 -17.54 8.10
CA ASP A 58 4.58 -18.23 7.51
C ASP A 58 4.14 -17.51 6.21
N GLU A 59 3.58 -18.24 5.26
CA GLU A 59 3.08 -17.66 4.01
C GLU A 59 1.90 -16.72 4.30
N TYR A 60 2.05 -15.45 3.94
CA TYR A 60 1.06 -14.41 4.18
C TYR A 60 0.23 -14.09 2.94
N ASP A 61 0.89 -13.88 1.79
CA ASP A 61 0.22 -13.44 0.56
C ASP A 61 1.05 -13.81 -0.67
N GLN A 62 0.45 -13.69 -1.85
CA GLN A 62 1.09 -13.97 -3.13
C GLN A 62 0.94 -12.80 -4.10
N LEU A 63 2.04 -12.35 -4.69
CA LEU A 63 2.00 -11.31 -5.72
C LEU A 63 1.69 -11.93 -7.07
N THR A 64 0.45 -11.76 -7.53
CA THR A 64 -0.04 -12.31 -8.79
C THR A 64 -0.47 -11.19 -9.75
N ARG A 65 -0.10 -11.29 -11.03
CA ARG A 65 -0.57 -10.41 -12.10
C ARG A 65 -1.46 -11.17 -13.06
N GLY A 66 -2.63 -11.60 -12.58
CA GLY A 66 -3.60 -12.35 -13.39
C GLY A 66 -3.24 -13.81 -13.64
N GLU A 67 -2.11 -14.31 -13.12
CA GLU A 67 -1.73 -15.72 -13.14
C GLU A 67 -1.14 -16.12 -11.79
N ASN A 68 -1.75 -17.09 -11.12
CA ASN A 68 -1.17 -17.78 -9.97
C ASN A 68 -0.50 -19.06 -10.48
N ARG A 69 0.83 -19.12 -10.45
CA ARG A 69 1.62 -20.23 -10.97
C ARG A 69 2.73 -20.62 -10.00
N ILE A 70 2.70 -21.87 -9.58
CA ILE A 70 3.72 -22.48 -8.73
C ILE A 70 4.32 -23.65 -9.49
N TRP A 71 5.61 -23.56 -9.87
CA TRP A 71 6.27 -24.61 -10.62
C TRP A 71 6.63 -25.81 -9.75
N ARG A 72 6.31 -27.00 -10.25
CA ARG A 72 6.73 -28.28 -9.67
C ARG A 72 7.48 -29.11 -10.70
N GLU A 73 8.60 -29.70 -10.27
CA GLU A 73 9.34 -30.66 -11.09
C GLU A 73 8.44 -31.85 -11.43
N LEU A 74 8.58 -32.39 -12.65
CA LEU A 74 7.79 -33.55 -13.09
C LEU A 74 7.97 -34.77 -12.17
N SER A 75 9.15 -34.90 -11.56
CA SER A 75 9.47 -35.96 -10.59
C SER A 75 8.68 -35.93 -9.31
N ALA A 76 8.24 -34.75 -8.88
CA ALA A 76 7.40 -34.55 -7.70
C ALA A 76 5.91 -34.76 -7.99
N MET A 77 5.50 -34.71 -9.26
CA MET A 77 4.11 -34.95 -9.66
C MET A 77 3.80 -36.45 -9.66
N PRO A 78 2.65 -36.91 -9.10
CA PRO A 78 2.28 -38.31 -9.10
C PRO A 78 2.05 -38.84 -10.54
N ASP A 79 2.39 -40.10 -10.77
CA ASP A 79 2.18 -40.74 -12.07
C ASP A 79 0.69 -40.74 -12.47
N ASN A 80 -0.21 -40.82 -11.53
CA ASN A 80 -1.64 -40.74 -11.77
C ASN A 80 -2.06 -39.42 -12.42
N LEU A 81 -1.44 -38.28 -12.04
CA LEU A 81 -1.73 -36.97 -12.62
C LEU A 81 -1.22 -36.88 -14.05
N LYS A 82 0.04 -37.27 -14.27
CA LYS A 82 0.67 -37.32 -15.61
C LYS A 82 -0.14 -38.20 -16.56
N ASN A 83 -0.50 -39.39 -16.11
CA ASN A 83 -1.27 -40.35 -16.89
C ASN A 83 -2.70 -39.91 -17.16
N ALA A 84 -3.35 -39.20 -16.20
CA ALA A 84 -4.70 -38.66 -16.36
C ALA A 84 -4.74 -37.62 -17.50
N VAL A 85 -3.77 -36.71 -17.49
CA VAL A 85 -3.68 -35.66 -18.53
C VAL A 85 -3.36 -36.27 -19.89
N VAL A 86 -2.35 -37.14 -20.00
CA VAL A 86 -1.99 -37.80 -21.25
C VAL A 86 -3.17 -38.65 -21.78
N ALA A 87 -3.83 -39.42 -20.91
CA ALA A 87 -4.93 -40.29 -21.34
C ALA A 87 -6.11 -39.51 -21.92
N ILE A 88 -6.41 -38.32 -21.41
CA ILE A 88 -7.60 -37.56 -21.83
C ILE A 88 -7.31 -36.55 -22.95
N GLU A 89 -6.12 -35.94 -22.97
CA GLU A 89 -5.79 -34.88 -23.92
C GLU A 89 -5.02 -35.39 -25.13
N ASP A 90 -4.03 -36.29 -24.93
CA ASP A 90 -3.18 -36.77 -26.00
C ASP A 90 -2.62 -38.17 -25.74
N LYS A 91 -3.38 -39.20 -26.06
CA LYS A 91 -3.02 -40.59 -25.78
C LYS A 91 -1.79 -41.11 -26.51
N ASN A 92 -1.35 -40.42 -27.57
CA ASN A 92 -0.17 -40.80 -28.36
C ASN A 92 1.04 -39.89 -28.05
N PHE A 93 0.94 -39.01 -27.06
CA PHE A 93 1.95 -38.01 -26.70
C PHE A 93 3.39 -38.56 -26.71
N TRP A 94 3.60 -39.71 -26.10
CA TRP A 94 4.93 -40.32 -25.98
C TRP A 94 5.54 -40.83 -27.31
N THR A 95 4.74 -40.91 -28.37
CA THR A 95 5.14 -41.53 -29.63
C THR A 95 4.98 -40.66 -30.88
N GLU A 96 4.19 -39.58 -30.81
CA GLU A 96 3.98 -38.66 -31.92
C GLU A 96 4.99 -37.49 -31.88
N PRO A 97 5.45 -36.99 -33.08
CA PRO A 97 6.45 -35.93 -33.18
C PRO A 97 5.84 -34.54 -33.03
N GLY A 98 5.27 -34.24 -31.86
CA GLY A 98 4.67 -32.94 -31.56
C GLY A 98 3.36 -32.60 -32.29
N ILE A 99 2.96 -33.36 -33.27
CA ILE A 99 1.71 -33.21 -34.03
C ILE A 99 1.06 -34.54 -34.33
N ASN A 100 -0.26 -34.59 -34.37
CA ASN A 100 -1.01 -35.75 -34.88
C ASN A 100 -1.08 -35.69 -36.41
N LEU A 101 -0.15 -36.37 -37.09
CA LEU A 101 -0.04 -36.36 -38.56
C LEU A 101 -1.33 -36.78 -39.25
N LYS A 102 -1.99 -37.83 -38.77
CA LYS A 102 -3.25 -38.35 -39.41
C LYS A 102 -4.39 -37.32 -39.24
N GLY A 103 -4.51 -36.77 -38.08
CA GLY A 103 -5.52 -35.74 -37.79
C GLY A 103 -5.29 -34.43 -38.55
N THR A 104 -4.03 -33.98 -38.62
CA THR A 104 -3.62 -32.77 -39.34
C THR A 104 -3.83 -32.87 -40.84
N ILE A 105 -3.43 -34.02 -41.47
CA ILE A 105 -3.66 -34.28 -42.92
C ILE A 105 -5.16 -34.38 -43.19
N GLY A 106 -5.92 -35.06 -42.37
CA GLY A 106 -7.37 -35.15 -42.49
C GLY A 106 -8.08 -33.80 -42.40
N ALA A 107 -7.65 -32.93 -41.46
CA ALA A 107 -8.16 -31.58 -41.35
C ALA A 107 -7.83 -30.69 -42.54
N ALA A 108 -6.59 -30.78 -43.05
CA ALA A 108 -6.17 -30.05 -44.25
C ALA A 108 -6.98 -30.49 -45.50
N LEU A 109 -7.18 -31.78 -45.68
CA LEU A 109 -7.97 -32.33 -46.78
C LEU A 109 -9.45 -31.90 -46.69
N ASN A 110 -10.03 -31.92 -45.53
CA ASN A 110 -11.40 -31.45 -45.32
C ASN A 110 -11.53 -29.94 -45.58
N ALA A 111 -10.55 -29.12 -45.17
CA ALA A 111 -10.52 -27.69 -45.45
C ALA A 111 -10.37 -27.39 -46.97
N PHE A 112 -9.51 -28.15 -47.67
CA PHE A 112 -9.26 -27.94 -49.10
C PHE A 112 -10.41 -28.39 -49.98
N THR A 113 -11.11 -29.47 -49.60
CA THR A 113 -12.16 -30.06 -50.42
C THR A 113 -13.59 -29.53 -50.11
N GLY A 114 -13.70 -28.77 -49.03
CA GLY A 114 -15.02 -28.28 -48.56
C GLY A 114 -15.95 -29.40 -48.08
N ASN A 115 -15.52 -30.64 -48.11
CA ASN A 115 -16.27 -31.82 -47.71
C ASN A 115 -15.63 -32.55 -46.54
N ARG A 116 -16.45 -33.10 -45.64
CA ARG A 116 -16.01 -33.99 -44.58
C ARG A 116 -15.70 -35.39 -45.13
N ILE A 117 -14.64 -35.54 -45.92
CA ILE A 117 -14.19 -36.80 -46.52
C ILE A 117 -13.56 -37.73 -45.49
N TRP A 118 -12.90 -37.16 -44.48
CA TRP A 118 -12.27 -37.88 -43.37
C TRP A 118 -13.09 -37.67 -42.08
N GLY A 119 -13.31 -38.75 -41.32
CA GLY A 119 -14.12 -38.69 -40.10
C GLY A 119 -13.68 -37.57 -39.19
N THR A 120 -14.64 -36.93 -38.49
CA THR A 120 -14.39 -35.85 -37.52
C THR A 120 -13.60 -36.39 -36.33
N ASN A 121 -12.27 -36.35 -36.37
CA ASN A 121 -11.48 -36.54 -35.17
C ASN A 121 -11.67 -35.33 -34.25
N ARG A 122 -12.62 -35.44 -33.31
CA ARG A 122 -12.68 -34.55 -32.18
C ARG A 122 -11.45 -34.80 -31.31
N GLY A 123 -10.54 -33.82 -31.18
CA GLY A 123 -9.34 -33.91 -30.37
C GLY A 123 -8.05 -34.16 -31.17
N ALA A 124 -7.81 -33.41 -32.25
CA ALA A 124 -6.59 -33.55 -33.10
C ALA A 124 -5.43 -32.67 -32.61
N SER A 125 -5.55 -31.87 -31.55
CA SER A 125 -4.46 -31.07 -31.05
C SER A 125 -3.68 -31.84 -29.98
N THR A 126 -2.34 -31.88 -30.15
CA THR A 126 -1.41 -32.52 -29.22
C THR A 126 -1.15 -31.63 -28.00
N LEU A 127 -0.50 -32.15 -26.94
CA LEU A 127 -0.07 -31.40 -25.77
C LEU A 127 0.89 -30.26 -26.14
N GLU A 128 1.80 -30.49 -27.10
CA GLU A 128 2.71 -29.45 -27.61
C GLU A 128 1.94 -28.28 -28.23
N GLN A 129 0.92 -28.59 -29.05
CA GLN A 129 0.09 -27.57 -29.69
C GLN A 129 -0.72 -26.76 -28.64
N GLN A 130 -1.20 -27.41 -27.59
CA GLN A 130 -1.89 -26.75 -26.49
C GLN A 130 -0.93 -25.91 -25.67
N LEU A 131 0.26 -26.41 -25.37
CA LEU A 131 1.31 -25.67 -24.65
C LEU A 131 1.70 -24.40 -25.42
N ILE A 132 1.95 -24.49 -26.73
CA ILE A 132 2.26 -23.34 -27.57
C ILE A 132 1.15 -22.30 -27.53
N LYS A 133 -0.10 -22.73 -27.70
CA LYS A 133 -1.25 -21.82 -27.61
C LYS A 133 -1.30 -21.09 -26.27
N ASN A 134 -1.04 -21.79 -25.17
CA ASN A 134 -1.05 -21.21 -23.83
C ASN A 134 0.10 -20.22 -23.62
N LEU A 135 1.31 -20.54 -24.08
CA LEU A 135 2.50 -19.69 -23.93
C LEU A 135 2.48 -18.45 -24.82
N THR A 136 2.02 -18.59 -26.09
CA THR A 136 2.06 -17.47 -27.05
C THR A 136 0.81 -16.60 -27.03
N GLY A 137 -0.29 -17.08 -26.44
CA GLY A 137 -1.57 -16.36 -26.46
C GLY A 137 -2.14 -16.14 -27.89
N ASP A 138 -1.58 -16.83 -28.93
CA ASP A 138 -1.99 -16.66 -30.33
C ASP A 138 -3.43 -17.16 -30.55
N ASN A 139 -4.38 -16.23 -30.41
CA ASN A 139 -5.82 -16.46 -30.61
C ASN A 139 -6.35 -15.86 -31.93
N GLU A 140 -5.48 -15.43 -32.85
CA GLU A 140 -5.90 -14.89 -34.14
C GLU A 140 -6.81 -15.85 -34.89
N GLN A 141 -7.89 -15.32 -35.49
CA GLN A 141 -8.85 -16.11 -36.28
C GLN A 141 -8.42 -16.20 -37.75
N ASP A 142 -7.18 -16.54 -38.01
CA ASP A 142 -6.66 -16.73 -39.35
C ASP A 142 -6.29 -18.19 -39.63
N ASN A 143 -6.23 -18.55 -40.90
CA ASN A 143 -5.84 -19.90 -41.32
C ASN A 143 -4.33 -20.17 -41.08
N MET A 144 -3.51 -19.12 -40.96
CA MET A 144 -2.07 -19.23 -40.76
C MET A 144 -1.75 -19.53 -39.29
N ARG A 145 -2.61 -19.20 -38.35
CA ARG A 145 -2.45 -19.55 -36.94
C ARG A 145 -2.17 -21.05 -36.75
N LYS A 146 -2.97 -21.90 -37.39
CA LYS A 146 -2.79 -23.36 -37.27
C LYS A 146 -1.49 -23.86 -37.95
N VAL A 147 -1.03 -23.15 -38.96
CA VAL A 147 0.27 -23.42 -39.60
C VAL A 147 1.40 -23.03 -38.62
N ARG A 148 1.33 -21.83 -38.02
CA ARG A 148 2.30 -21.40 -36.99
C ARG A 148 2.36 -22.42 -35.85
N GLU A 149 1.22 -22.80 -35.29
CA GLU A 149 1.09 -23.75 -34.19
C GLU A 149 1.75 -25.13 -34.55
N ILE A 150 1.55 -25.65 -35.75
CA ILE A 150 2.15 -26.90 -36.20
C ILE A 150 3.68 -26.80 -36.23
N PHE A 151 4.24 -25.73 -36.83
CA PHE A 151 5.69 -25.60 -36.92
C PHE A 151 6.37 -25.32 -35.60
N ARG A 152 5.73 -24.53 -34.75
CA ARG A 152 6.15 -24.32 -33.36
C ARG A 152 6.17 -25.64 -32.57
N ALA A 153 5.13 -26.48 -32.71
CA ALA A 153 5.05 -27.78 -32.05
C ALA A 153 6.16 -28.75 -32.51
N LEU A 154 6.45 -28.81 -33.81
CA LEU A 154 7.56 -29.57 -34.32
C LEU A 154 8.92 -29.06 -33.85
N GLY A 155 9.08 -27.74 -33.77
CA GLY A 155 10.28 -27.09 -33.23
C GLY A 155 10.49 -27.41 -31.77
N LEU A 156 9.43 -27.33 -30.95
CA LEU A 156 9.44 -27.61 -29.50
C LEU A 156 9.82 -29.07 -29.23
N ASP A 157 9.20 -30.02 -29.95
CA ASP A 157 9.47 -31.47 -29.85
C ASP A 157 10.91 -31.88 -30.30
N ASN A 158 11.51 -31.09 -31.22
CA ASN A 158 12.90 -31.25 -31.57
C ASN A 158 13.89 -30.67 -30.56
N LYS A 159 13.50 -29.64 -29.83
CA LYS A 159 14.39 -28.94 -28.88
C LYS A 159 14.39 -29.60 -27.51
N TYR A 160 13.23 -30.05 -27.03
CA TYR A 160 13.02 -30.55 -25.68
C TYR A 160 12.55 -32.00 -25.62
N SER A 161 12.83 -32.68 -24.51
CA SER A 161 12.31 -34.03 -24.27
C SER A 161 10.79 -34.00 -24.00
N LYS A 162 10.13 -35.14 -24.22
CA LYS A 162 8.70 -35.29 -23.87
C LYS A 162 8.39 -35.01 -22.40
N GLU A 163 9.31 -35.41 -21.54
CA GLU A 163 9.22 -35.16 -20.10
C GLU A 163 9.25 -33.63 -19.81
N THR A 164 10.19 -32.89 -20.41
CA THR A 164 10.29 -31.45 -20.29
C THR A 164 9.05 -30.72 -20.82
N ILE A 165 8.52 -31.17 -21.94
CA ILE A 165 7.29 -30.63 -22.54
C ILE A 165 6.09 -30.89 -21.65
N LEU A 166 5.97 -32.10 -21.09
CA LEU A 166 4.88 -32.44 -20.15
C LEU A 166 4.99 -31.64 -18.85
N GLU A 167 6.21 -31.46 -18.30
CA GLU A 167 6.47 -30.64 -17.15
C GLU A 167 5.98 -29.19 -17.39
N ALA A 168 6.39 -28.59 -18.50
CA ALA A 168 5.98 -27.26 -18.88
C ALA A 168 4.45 -27.15 -19.06
N TYR A 169 3.82 -28.13 -19.70
CA TYR A 169 2.36 -28.16 -19.86
C TYR A 169 1.64 -28.19 -18.53
N LEU A 170 2.04 -29.10 -17.62
CA LEU A 170 1.39 -29.27 -16.32
C LEU A 170 1.57 -28.06 -15.39
N ASN A 171 2.62 -27.27 -15.61
CA ASN A 171 2.90 -26.08 -14.83
C ASN A 171 2.32 -24.78 -15.45
N THR A 172 1.87 -24.78 -16.71
CA THR A 172 1.43 -23.58 -17.42
C THR A 172 -0.02 -23.61 -17.87
N ILE A 173 -0.69 -24.77 -17.78
CA ILE A 173 -2.06 -24.93 -18.26
C ILE A 173 -3.03 -24.06 -17.42
N PRO A 174 -3.85 -23.20 -18.07
CA PRO A 174 -4.86 -22.44 -17.34
C PRO A 174 -5.96 -23.38 -16.81
N LEU A 175 -6.32 -23.18 -15.54
CA LEU A 175 -7.42 -23.84 -14.86
C LEU A 175 -8.59 -22.86 -14.72
N THR A 176 -9.02 -22.48 -13.51
CA THR A 176 -10.12 -21.52 -13.33
C THR A 176 -9.60 -20.16 -12.87
N GLY A 177 -10.19 -19.08 -13.38
CA GLY A 177 -9.79 -17.72 -13.00
C GLY A 177 -8.32 -17.45 -13.30
N ILE A 178 -7.57 -17.07 -12.29
CA ILE A 178 -6.13 -16.75 -12.38
C ILE A 178 -5.22 -17.97 -12.16
N VAL A 179 -5.78 -19.15 -11.83
CA VAL A 179 -5.03 -20.35 -11.45
C VAL A 179 -4.42 -21.02 -12.68
N HIS A 180 -3.10 -21.13 -12.71
CA HIS A 180 -2.32 -21.75 -13.76
C HIS A 180 -1.40 -22.85 -13.21
N GLY A 181 -1.43 -24.01 -13.86
CA GLY A 181 -0.63 -25.18 -13.45
C GLY A 181 -1.27 -26.05 -12.37
N MET A 182 -0.80 -27.28 -12.30
CA MET A 182 -1.40 -28.33 -11.46
C MET A 182 -1.15 -28.12 -9.98
N GLU A 183 -0.01 -27.56 -9.58
CA GLU A 183 0.30 -27.27 -8.17
C GLU A 183 -0.62 -26.18 -7.62
N ALA A 184 -0.71 -25.03 -8.32
CA ALA A 184 -1.60 -23.96 -7.93
C ALA A 184 -3.07 -24.45 -7.88
N GLY A 185 -3.48 -25.28 -8.84
CA GLY A 185 -4.81 -25.90 -8.83
C GLY A 185 -5.03 -26.88 -7.69
N SER A 186 -4.00 -27.66 -7.31
CA SER A 186 -4.07 -28.57 -6.17
C SER A 186 -4.27 -27.85 -4.85
N LEU A 187 -3.48 -26.81 -4.63
CA LEU A 187 -3.60 -25.98 -3.43
C LEU A 187 -4.95 -25.24 -3.39
N GLU A 188 -5.39 -24.67 -4.51
CA GLU A 188 -6.66 -23.95 -4.59
C GLU A 188 -7.87 -24.85 -4.31
N TYR A 189 -7.94 -26.03 -4.95
CA TYR A 189 -9.15 -26.85 -4.86
C TYR A 189 -9.14 -27.84 -3.68
N PHE A 190 -7.96 -28.31 -3.29
CA PHE A 190 -7.84 -29.38 -2.30
C PHE A 190 -7.02 -29.01 -1.08
N GLY A 191 -6.35 -27.84 -1.08
CA GLY A 191 -5.52 -27.36 0.05
C GLY A 191 -4.30 -28.23 0.33
N LYS A 192 -3.76 -28.93 -0.69
CA LYS A 192 -2.60 -29.84 -0.55
C LYS A 192 -1.74 -29.84 -1.81
N HIS A 193 -0.50 -30.23 -1.65
CA HIS A 193 0.45 -30.33 -2.75
C HIS A 193 0.08 -31.45 -3.75
N VAL A 194 0.54 -31.33 -5.01
CA VAL A 194 0.22 -32.31 -6.05
C VAL A 194 0.68 -33.73 -5.71
N GLU A 195 1.77 -33.89 -4.96
CA GLU A 195 2.28 -35.19 -4.50
C GLU A 195 1.30 -35.95 -3.59
N ASP A 196 0.40 -35.25 -2.91
CA ASP A 196 -0.58 -35.81 -1.94
C ASP A 196 -1.95 -36.08 -2.57
N LEU A 197 -2.11 -35.86 -3.88
CA LEU A 197 -3.38 -36.06 -4.57
C LEU A 197 -3.77 -37.52 -4.69
N THR A 198 -5.04 -37.82 -4.44
CA THR A 198 -5.64 -39.13 -4.74
C THR A 198 -5.80 -39.29 -6.26
N LEU A 199 -6.02 -40.53 -6.72
CA LEU A 199 -6.32 -40.81 -8.12
C LEU A 199 -7.55 -40.03 -8.62
N SER A 200 -8.57 -39.90 -7.77
CA SER A 200 -9.78 -39.16 -8.11
C SER A 200 -9.51 -37.67 -8.29
N GLU A 201 -8.72 -37.06 -7.41
CA GLU A 201 -8.34 -35.65 -7.48
C GLU A 201 -7.41 -35.36 -8.67
N CYS A 202 -6.48 -36.24 -9.00
CA CYS A 202 -5.70 -36.17 -10.23
C CYS A 202 -6.61 -36.13 -11.48
N ALA A 203 -7.63 -36.98 -11.52
CA ALA A 203 -8.60 -36.99 -12.62
C ALA A 203 -9.50 -35.74 -12.63
N VAL A 204 -9.76 -35.11 -11.48
CA VAL A 204 -10.45 -33.82 -11.39
C VAL A 204 -9.61 -32.72 -12.04
N LEU A 205 -8.35 -32.53 -11.64
CA LEU A 205 -7.47 -31.54 -12.25
C LEU A 205 -7.37 -31.70 -13.78
N ALA A 206 -7.14 -32.95 -14.24
CA ALA A 206 -7.12 -33.25 -15.67
C ALA A 206 -8.46 -32.99 -16.38
N SER A 207 -9.57 -32.98 -15.66
CA SER A 207 -10.89 -32.66 -16.23
C SER A 207 -11.08 -31.19 -16.52
N ILE A 208 -10.54 -30.32 -15.68
CA ILE A 208 -10.70 -28.86 -15.77
C ILE A 208 -9.98 -28.29 -17.01
N THR A 209 -8.84 -28.86 -17.42
CA THR A 209 -8.01 -28.40 -18.54
C THR A 209 -8.80 -28.22 -19.86
N LYS A 210 -9.82 -29.04 -20.07
CA LYS A 210 -10.62 -29.02 -21.31
C LYS A 210 -11.45 -27.76 -21.50
N ASN A 211 -12.06 -27.29 -20.45
CA ASN A 211 -12.89 -26.09 -20.40
C ASN A 211 -13.07 -25.66 -18.95
N PRO A 212 -12.22 -24.78 -18.47
CA PRO A 212 -12.21 -24.35 -17.07
C PRO A 212 -13.57 -23.83 -16.55
N THR A 213 -14.26 -23.06 -17.35
CA THR A 213 -15.60 -22.53 -16.98
C THR A 213 -16.65 -23.63 -16.86
N LYS A 214 -16.67 -24.56 -17.82
CA LYS A 214 -17.66 -25.63 -17.84
C LYS A 214 -17.43 -26.67 -16.74
N TYR A 215 -16.19 -26.96 -16.43
CA TYR A 215 -15.80 -27.99 -15.45
C TYR A 215 -15.27 -27.38 -14.15
N ASN A 216 -15.73 -26.17 -13.83
CA ASN A 216 -15.39 -25.48 -12.59
C ASN A 216 -15.92 -26.28 -11.40
N PRO A 217 -15.08 -26.64 -10.41
CA PRO A 217 -15.49 -27.43 -9.25
C PRO A 217 -16.58 -26.77 -8.40
N ALA A 218 -16.53 -25.45 -8.26
CA ALA A 218 -17.45 -24.72 -7.40
C ALA A 218 -18.82 -24.48 -8.09
N THR A 219 -18.81 -24.11 -9.39
CA THR A 219 -20.04 -23.70 -10.08
C THR A 219 -20.73 -24.84 -10.84
N ASN A 220 -20.01 -25.88 -11.25
CA ASN A 220 -20.54 -26.98 -12.08
C ASN A 220 -20.07 -28.38 -11.61
N PRO A 221 -20.26 -28.73 -10.33
CA PRO A 221 -19.73 -29.98 -9.74
C PRO A 221 -20.24 -31.26 -10.45
N GLU A 222 -21.49 -31.27 -10.92
CA GLU A 222 -22.03 -32.45 -11.62
C GLU A 222 -21.38 -32.71 -12.98
N GLU A 223 -21.09 -31.63 -13.73
CA GLU A 223 -20.40 -31.74 -15.03
C GLU A 223 -18.96 -32.17 -14.81
N LEU A 224 -18.31 -31.64 -13.77
CA LEU A 224 -16.98 -32.03 -13.34
C LEU A 224 -16.91 -33.53 -13.01
N ILE A 225 -17.81 -34.05 -12.17
CA ILE A 225 -17.85 -35.47 -11.80
C ILE A 225 -18.07 -36.35 -13.02
N ARG A 226 -18.96 -35.97 -13.93
CA ARG A 226 -19.12 -36.68 -15.21
C ARG A 226 -17.84 -36.71 -16.04
N ARG A 227 -17.13 -35.58 -16.11
CA ARG A 227 -15.85 -35.48 -16.84
C ARG A 227 -14.74 -36.29 -16.14
N ARG A 228 -14.62 -36.20 -14.80
CA ARG A 228 -13.70 -37.03 -13.99
C ARG A 228 -13.88 -38.51 -14.26
N ASN A 229 -15.14 -38.97 -14.24
CA ASN A 229 -15.42 -40.38 -14.51
C ASN A 229 -15.02 -40.79 -15.93
N HIS A 230 -15.08 -39.87 -16.90
CA HIS A 230 -14.60 -40.10 -18.27
C HIS A 230 -13.08 -40.15 -18.31
N VAL A 231 -12.36 -39.27 -17.58
CA VAL A 231 -10.89 -39.33 -17.45
C VAL A 231 -10.46 -40.69 -16.87
N LEU A 232 -11.08 -41.09 -15.77
CA LEU A 232 -10.81 -42.40 -15.15
C LEU A 232 -11.06 -43.58 -16.10
N TYR A 233 -12.12 -43.53 -16.93
CA TYR A 233 -12.42 -44.51 -17.96
C TYR A 233 -11.33 -44.55 -19.05
N GLU A 234 -10.86 -43.41 -19.54
CA GLU A 234 -9.79 -43.35 -20.51
C GLU A 234 -8.47 -43.89 -19.93
N MET A 235 -8.16 -43.58 -18.66
CA MET A 235 -6.99 -44.17 -17.97
C MET A 235 -7.08 -45.70 -17.89
N GLN A 236 -8.25 -46.24 -17.51
CA GLN A 236 -8.49 -47.66 -17.46
C GLN A 236 -8.38 -48.31 -18.86
N SER A 237 -9.03 -47.73 -19.87
CA SER A 237 -9.06 -48.25 -21.23
C SER A 237 -7.67 -48.32 -21.90
N GLN A 238 -6.76 -47.42 -21.47
CA GLN A 238 -5.38 -47.33 -21.93
C GLN A 238 -4.43 -48.11 -21.02
N GLY A 239 -4.90 -48.74 -19.96
CA GLY A 239 -4.12 -49.60 -19.08
C GLY A 239 -3.26 -48.90 -18.03
N TYR A 240 -3.50 -47.61 -17.79
CA TYR A 240 -2.84 -46.84 -16.72
C TYR A 240 -3.31 -47.22 -15.32
N ILE A 241 -4.57 -47.64 -15.19
CA ILE A 241 -5.18 -48.06 -13.91
C ILE A 241 -5.97 -49.36 -14.11
N THR A 242 -6.10 -50.12 -13.04
CA THR A 242 -6.90 -51.35 -12.99
C THR A 242 -8.42 -51.05 -12.84
N GLU A 243 -9.26 -52.03 -13.12
CA GLU A 243 -10.70 -51.94 -12.90
C GLU A 243 -11.04 -51.68 -11.43
N ALA A 244 -10.28 -52.26 -10.50
CA ALA A 244 -10.48 -52.01 -9.07
C ALA A 244 -10.18 -50.59 -8.66
N GLU A 245 -9.09 -49.99 -9.15
CA GLU A 245 -8.71 -48.60 -8.92
C GLU A 245 -9.74 -47.65 -9.57
N PHE A 246 -10.16 -47.93 -10.81
CA PHE A 246 -11.25 -47.16 -11.45
C PHE A 246 -12.50 -47.11 -10.61
N ASN A 247 -12.98 -48.27 -10.10
CA ASN A 247 -14.20 -48.32 -9.30
C ASN A 247 -14.04 -47.62 -7.94
N ALA A 248 -12.88 -47.73 -7.30
CA ALA A 248 -12.56 -47.04 -6.07
C ALA A 248 -12.55 -45.52 -6.25
N ALA A 249 -11.81 -45.01 -7.22
CA ALA A 249 -11.70 -43.55 -7.51
C ALA A 249 -13.05 -42.95 -7.96
N LYS A 250 -13.83 -43.72 -8.73
CA LYS A 250 -15.18 -43.28 -9.13
C LYS A 250 -16.15 -43.15 -7.96
N ALA A 251 -16.02 -44.00 -6.93
CA ALA A 251 -16.83 -43.93 -5.73
C ALA A 251 -16.39 -42.87 -4.72
N GLU A 252 -15.19 -42.32 -4.89
CA GLU A 252 -14.63 -41.33 -3.98
C GLU A 252 -15.39 -40.01 -4.07
N THR A 253 -15.71 -39.42 -2.92
CA THR A 253 -16.32 -38.11 -2.80
C THR A 253 -15.24 -37.04 -2.85
N ILE A 254 -15.39 -36.06 -3.72
CA ILE A 254 -14.45 -34.93 -3.82
C ILE A 254 -14.79 -33.92 -2.73
N THR A 255 -13.79 -33.61 -1.91
CA THR A 255 -13.89 -32.58 -0.88
C THR A 255 -13.06 -31.38 -1.33
N LEU A 256 -13.70 -30.23 -1.50
CA LEU A 256 -13.04 -28.96 -1.87
C LEU A 256 -12.69 -28.16 -0.61
N THR A 257 -11.69 -27.30 -0.71
CA THR A 257 -11.37 -26.33 0.33
C THR A 257 -12.54 -25.35 0.53
N GLU A 258 -12.62 -24.74 1.70
CA GLU A 258 -13.65 -23.71 1.97
C GLU A 258 -13.54 -22.52 1.01
N SER A 259 -12.30 -22.10 0.67
CA SER A 259 -12.04 -21.02 -0.31
C SER A 259 -12.60 -21.36 -1.69
N SER A 260 -12.45 -22.59 -2.15
CA SER A 260 -12.99 -23.00 -3.45
C SER A 260 -14.51 -23.26 -3.41
N ALA A 261 -15.06 -23.63 -2.25
CA ALA A 261 -16.51 -23.81 -2.05
C ALA A 261 -17.25 -22.47 -1.95
N MET A 262 -16.59 -21.41 -1.43
CA MET A 262 -17.13 -20.04 -1.37
C MET A 262 -17.03 -19.30 -2.71
N ALA A 263 -16.39 -19.87 -3.73
CA ALA A 263 -16.26 -19.28 -5.06
C ALA A 263 -17.58 -19.23 -5.88
N GLU A 264 -18.74 -19.21 -5.21
CA GLU A 264 -20.00 -18.68 -5.78
C GLU A 264 -19.84 -17.21 -6.24
N ASN A 265 -18.81 -16.53 -5.68
CA ASN A 265 -18.34 -15.22 -6.09
C ASN A 265 -16.94 -15.35 -6.71
N ALA A 266 -16.82 -16.10 -7.81
CA ALA A 266 -15.58 -16.21 -8.59
C ALA A 266 -15.25 -14.96 -9.43
N THR A 267 -15.52 -13.82 -8.92
CA THR A 267 -14.66 -12.67 -8.89
C THR A 267 -14.08 -12.62 -7.47
N ARG A 268 -12.98 -13.34 -7.20
CA ARG A 268 -12.10 -12.91 -6.13
C ARG A 268 -11.58 -11.53 -6.54
N SER A 269 -12.32 -10.51 -6.21
CA SER A 269 -11.78 -9.22 -5.90
C SER A 269 -11.25 -9.26 -4.45
N SER A 270 -10.46 -10.26 -4.09
CA SER A 270 -9.55 -10.06 -2.98
C SER A 270 -8.45 -9.16 -3.53
N SER A 271 -8.67 -7.88 -3.47
CA SER A 271 -7.59 -6.93 -3.65
C SER A 271 -6.54 -7.25 -2.60
N ASN A 272 -5.26 -7.19 -2.97
CA ASN A 272 -4.14 -7.28 -2.05
C ASN A 272 -4.39 -6.40 -0.82
N SER A 273 -3.83 -6.73 0.33
CA SER A 273 -3.89 -5.83 1.48
C SER A 273 -3.24 -4.48 1.17
N TRP A 274 -3.55 -3.44 1.94
CA TRP A 274 -2.85 -2.16 1.82
C TRP A 274 -1.36 -2.29 2.08
N PHE A 275 -0.98 -3.24 2.95
CA PHE A 275 0.41 -3.56 3.23
C PHE A 275 1.10 -4.18 2.00
N THR A 276 0.48 -5.16 1.37
CA THR A 276 1.00 -5.82 0.16
C THR A 276 1.23 -4.80 -0.97
N ASP A 277 0.29 -3.85 -1.18
CA ASP A 277 0.45 -2.79 -2.17
C ASP A 277 1.63 -1.85 -1.85
N ALA A 278 1.81 -1.49 -0.57
CA ALA A 278 2.92 -0.63 -0.16
C ALA A 278 4.27 -1.35 -0.32
N LEU A 279 4.34 -2.59 0.13
CA LEU A 279 5.52 -3.46 -0.05
C LEU A 279 5.88 -3.61 -1.53
N TYR A 280 4.90 -3.84 -2.42
CA TYR A 280 5.13 -3.89 -3.86
C TYR A 280 5.77 -2.61 -4.39
N ASN A 281 5.27 -1.43 -3.98
CA ASN A 281 5.82 -0.16 -4.44
C ASN A 281 7.26 0.07 -3.94
N GLU A 282 7.57 -0.34 -2.71
CA GLU A 282 8.92 -0.27 -2.17
C GLU A 282 9.88 -1.19 -2.93
N LEU A 283 9.50 -2.46 -3.14
CA LEU A 283 10.28 -3.41 -3.94
C LEU A 283 10.52 -2.90 -5.36
N LEU A 284 9.49 -2.35 -6.00
CA LEU A 284 9.59 -1.78 -7.34
C LEU A 284 10.63 -0.65 -7.39
N THR A 285 10.63 0.23 -6.39
CA THR A 285 11.57 1.34 -6.30
C THR A 285 13.00 0.83 -6.07
N GLN A 286 13.20 -0.04 -5.10
CA GLN A 286 14.54 -0.55 -4.77
C GLN A 286 15.17 -1.39 -5.87
N LEU A 287 14.39 -2.20 -6.59
CA LEU A 287 14.90 -2.92 -7.76
C LEU A 287 15.41 -1.99 -8.86
N GLN A 288 14.76 -0.83 -9.04
CA GLN A 288 15.22 0.16 -10.01
C GLN A 288 16.47 0.91 -9.51
N GLU A 289 16.51 1.29 -8.24
CA GLU A 289 17.59 2.09 -7.67
C GLU A 289 18.86 1.27 -7.41
N ASP A 290 18.73 0.09 -6.81
CA ASP A 290 19.87 -0.73 -6.39
C ASP A 290 20.42 -1.62 -7.51
N LEU A 291 19.53 -2.16 -8.36
CA LEU A 291 19.90 -3.16 -9.36
C LEU A 291 19.75 -2.64 -10.80
N ASN A 292 19.36 -1.35 -10.96
CA ASN A 292 19.19 -0.69 -12.27
C ASN A 292 18.21 -1.40 -13.23
N TYR A 293 17.21 -2.11 -12.68
CA TYR A 293 16.13 -2.67 -13.48
C TYR A 293 15.28 -1.53 -14.08
N THR A 294 14.82 -1.71 -15.31
CA THR A 294 13.72 -0.89 -15.82
C THR A 294 12.44 -1.19 -15.04
N LYS A 295 11.49 -0.27 -15.06
CA LYS A 295 10.21 -0.47 -14.36
C LYS A 295 9.48 -1.75 -14.79
N ASP A 296 9.57 -2.13 -16.06
CA ASP A 296 8.88 -3.32 -16.57
C ASP A 296 9.63 -4.60 -16.19
N GLU A 297 10.96 -4.63 -16.21
CA GLU A 297 11.77 -5.74 -15.71
C GLU A 297 11.55 -5.97 -14.21
N ALA A 298 11.54 -4.90 -13.41
CA ALA A 298 11.24 -4.99 -11.98
C ALA A 298 9.85 -5.56 -11.71
N LYS A 299 8.83 -5.12 -12.47
CA LYS A 299 7.48 -5.69 -12.38
C LYS A 299 7.44 -7.17 -12.75
N GLU A 300 8.10 -7.55 -13.85
CA GLU A 300 8.16 -8.94 -14.28
C GLU A 300 8.81 -9.80 -13.19
N LEU A 301 9.91 -9.34 -12.60
CA LEU A 301 10.58 -10.03 -11.51
C LEU A 301 9.69 -10.17 -10.28
N ILE A 302 9.01 -9.10 -9.86
CA ILE A 302 8.14 -9.12 -8.68
C ILE A 302 6.97 -10.08 -8.85
N PHE A 303 6.31 -10.11 -10.01
CA PHE A 303 5.12 -10.96 -10.20
C PHE A 303 5.44 -12.38 -10.64
N SER A 304 6.52 -12.57 -11.42
CA SER A 304 6.80 -13.81 -12.12
C SER A 304 8.18 -14.39 -11.83
N GLY A 305 9.00 -13.72 -11.00
CA GLY A 305 10.37 -14.15 -10.69
C GLY A 305 10.48 -15.18 -9.57
N GLY A 306 9.37 -15.55 -8.94
CA GLY A 306 9.37 -16.55 -7.86
C GLY A 306 10.08 -16.06 -6.60
N LEU A 307 10.01 -14.78 -6.33
CA LEU A 307 10.66 -14.18 -5.16
C LEU A 307 10.09 -14.72 -3.84
N ARG A 308 10.95 -14.80 -2.85
CA ARG A 308 10.60 -15.08 -1.46
C ARG A 308 10.87 -13.80 -0.69
N ILE A 309 9.81 -13.11 -0.26
CA ILE A 309 9.84 -11.79 0.34
C ILE A 309 9.54 -11.94 1.83
N TYR A 310 10.55 -11.71 2.68
CA TYR A 310 10.41 -11.80 4.13
C TYR A 310 9.99 -10.46 4.69
N SER A 311 8.69 -10.31 4.88
CA SER A 311 8.08 -9.05 5.30
C SER A 311 7.98 -8.93 6.82
N THR A 312 7.68 -7.71 7.26
CA THR A 312 7.48 -7.38 8.68
C THR A 312 6.01 -7.48 9.11
N VAL A 313 5.10 -7.80 8.19
CA VAL A 313 3.66 -7.84 8.49
C VAL A 313 3.37 -8.81 9.65
N ASP A 314 2.52 -8.35 10.56
CA ASP A 314 1.92 -9.21 11.57
C ASP A 314 0.46 -9.46 11.15
N PRO A 315 0.07 -10.71 10.80
CA PRO A 315 -1.27 -10.99 10.31
C PRO A 315 -2.38 -10.55 11.27
N LYS A 316 -2.18 -10.72 12.60
CA LYS A 316 -3.15 -10.26 13.61
C LYS A 316 -3.29 -8.74 13.60
N VAL A 317 -2.17 -8.02 13.48
CA VAL A 317 -2.18 -6.54 13.44
C VAL A 317 -2.83 -6.05 12.16
N GLN A 318 -2.47 -6.62 11.00
CA GLN A 318 -3.06 -6.23 9.72
C GLN A 318 -4.57 -6.50 9.68
N GLU A 319 -5.03 -7.65 10.17
CA GLU A 319 -6.46 -7.97 10.29
C GLU A 319 -7.19 -6.97 11.20
N GLY A 320 -6.62 -6.63 12.37
CA GLY A 320 -7.18 -5.63 13.27
C GLY A 320 -7.27 -4.24 12.64
N VAL A 321 -6.24 -3.85 11.88
CA VAL A 321 -6.24 -2.60 11.10
C VAL A 321 -7.33 -2.62 10.03
N GLU A 322 -7.44 -3.69 9.24
CA GLU A 322 -8.45 -3.82 8.21
C GLU A 322 -9.87 -3.80 8.79
N LYS A 323 -10.11 -4.53 9.87
CA LYS A 323 -11.39 -4.50 10.58
C LYS A 323 -11.76 -3.08 11.03
N THR A 324 -10.79 -2.34 11.58
CA THR A 324 -10.97 -0.94 11.97
C THR A 324 -11.30 -0.07 10.77
N MET A 325 -10.64 -0.28 9.62
CA MET A 325 -10.82 0.49 8.40
C MET A 325 -12.07 0.08 7.61
N TYR A 326 -12.51 -1.19 7.69
CA TYR A 326 -13.82 -1.62 7.15
C TYR A 326 -14.97 -0.91 7.85
N ASN A 327 -14.73 -0.49 9.09
CA ASN A 327 -15.57 0.43 9.82
C ASN A 327 -17.03 -0.08 9.99
N GLU A 328 -17.19 -1.39 10.20
CA GLU A 328 -18.51 -2.02 10.39
C GLU A 328 -19.31 -1.36 11.53
N ASP A 329 -18.61 -0.91 12.56
CA ASP A 329 -19.21 -0.21 13.72
C ASP A 329 -19.37 1.30 13.53
N ASP A 330 -19.08 1.81 12.34
CA ASP A 330 -19.15 3.25 11.97
C ASP A 330 -18.33 4.15 12.92
N LEU A 331 -17.18 3.64 13.41
CA LEU A 331 -16.31 4.33 14.37
C LEU A 331 -15.69 5.60 13.78
N ILE A 332 -15.25 5.51 12.51
CA ILE A 332 -14.69 6.63 11.75
C ILE A 332 -15.74 7.07 10.71
N PRO A 333 -16.48 8.16 10.93
CA PRO A 333 -17.58 8.51 10.05
C PRO A 333 -17.12 8.81 8.62
N ALA A 334 -17.75 8.17 7.65
CA ALA A 334 -17.64 8.52 6.25
C ALA A 334 -18.62 9.69 5.96
N LEU A 335 -18.15 10.92 6.18
CA LEU A 335 -18.94 12.13 5.95
C LEU A 335 -18.92 12.46 4.46
N TRP A 336 -20.10 12.54 3.86
CA TRP A 336 -20.25 12.85 2.45
C TRP A 336 -20.42 14.34 2.22
N HIS A 337 -19.76 14.86 1.19
CA HIS A 337 -19.94 16.22 0.70
C HIS A 337 -19.86 16.25 -0.81
N GLU A 338 -20.33 17.35 -1.39
CA GLU A 338 -20.30 17.60 -2.82
C GLU A 338 -19.18 18.58 -3.13
N GLU A 339 -18.24 18.17 -3.97
CA GLU A 339 -17.17 19.04 -4.45
C GLU A 339 -17.39 19.41 -5.91
N PRO A 340 -17.24 20.69 -6.27
CA PRO A 340 -17.30 21.08 -7.68
C PRO A 340 -16.03 20.60 -8.41
N VAL A 341 -16.20 19.81 -9.44
CA VAL A 341 -15.14 19.40 -10.35
C VAL A 341 -15.33 20.13 -11.65
N CYS A 342 -14.38 21.04 -11.99
CA CYS A 342 -14.44 21.80 -13.22
C CYS A 342 -13.85 20.98 -14.36
N LEU A 343 -14.67 20.70 -15.37
CA LEU A 343 -14.27 19.97 -16.57
C LEU A 343 -13.61 20.95 -17.55
N ARG A 344 -12.28 21.00 -17.55
CA ARG A 344 -11.48 21.89 -18.43
C ARG A 344 -11.78 21.72 -19.91
N ASP A 345 -12.15 20.51 -20.33
CA ASP A 345 -12.42 20.19 -21.73
C ASP A 345 -13.83 20.60 -22.20
N TYR A 346 -14.67 21.13 -21.29
CA TYR A 346 -16.04 21.51 -21.58
C TYR A 346 -16.34 22.94 -21.11
N PRO A 347 -15.96 23.97 -21.89
CA PRO A 347 -16.38 25.35 -21.61
C PRO A 347 -17.90 25.47 -21.61
N ALA A 348 -18.46 26.30 -20.75
CA ALA A 348 -19.90 26.43 -20.55
C ALA A 348 -20.69 26.89 -21.79
N ASP A 349 -20.02 27.49 -22.77
CA ASP A 349 -20.56 27.96 -24.03
C ASP A 349 -20.38 27.00 -25.22
N SER A 350 -19.79 25.83 -25.00
CA SER A 350 -19.45 24.89 -26.07
C SER A 350 -20.57 23.89 -26.36
N SER A 351 -20.74 23.60 -27.64
CA SER A 351 -21.65 22.56 -28.15
C SER A 351 -21.19 21.13 -27.79
N SER A 352 -20.03 20.99 -27.14
CA SER A 352 -19.46 19.71 -26.72
C SER A 352 -20.13 19.08 -25.50
N TRP A 353 -21.13 19.71 -24.91
CA TRP A 353 -21.95 19.14 -23.82
C TRP A 353 -22.73 17.91 -24.26
N ASP A 354 -23.00 17.77 -25.56
CA ASP A 354 -23.63 16.58 -26.13
C ASP A 354 -22.71 15.35 -26.15
N GLU A 355 -21.42 15.52 -25.86
CA GLU A 355 -20.42 14.44 -25.78
C GLU A 355 -20.25 13.88 -24.35
N VAL A 356 -20.91 14.44 -23.35
CA VAL A 356 -20.88 13.95 -21.99
C VAL A 356 -21.52 12.57 -21.92
N GLN A 357 -20.76 11.57 -21.53
CA GLN A 357 -21.27 10.23 -21.29
C GLN A 357 -22.06 10.18 -19.98
N TYR A 358 -23.12 9.40 -19.95
CA TYR A 358 -23.96 9.20 -18.78
C TYR A 358 -23.88 7.76 -18.31
N ASP A 359 -23.79 7.55 -17.00
CA ASP A 359 -23.90 6.22 -16.39
C ASP A 359 -25.32 5.66 -16.61
N GLU A 360 -25.41 4.49 -17.22
CA GLU A 360 -26.71 3.88 -17.60
C GLU A 360 -27.56 3.49 -16.37
N ALA A 361 -26.94 3.23 -15.22
CA ALA A 361 -27.64 2.79 -14.00
C ALA A 361 -28.16 3.96 -13.17
N THR A 362 -27.45 5.07 -13.15
CA THR A 362 -27.76 6.24 -12.31
C THR A 362 -28.29 7.44 -13.10
N GLY A 363 -28.07 7.47 -14.42
CA GLY A 363 -28.42 8.61 -15.28
C GLY A 363 -27.57 9.84 -15.03
N LEU A 364 -26.44 9.71 -14.31
CA LEU A 364 -25.54 10.81 -13.99
C LEU A 364 -24.43 10.92 -15.03
N PRO A 365 -23.95 12.13 -15.34
CA PRO A 365 -22.82 12.31 -16.25
C PRO A 365 -21.57 11.65 -15.67
N ILE A 366 -20.76 11.08 -16.57
CA ILE A 366 -19.47 10.45 -16.24
C ILE A 366 -18.34 11.34 -16.78
N THR A 367 -17.32 11.59 -15.97
CA THR A 367 -16.09 12.23 -16.43
C THR A 367 -15.27 11.30 -17.33
N LYS A 368 -14.32 11.82 -18.12
CA LYS A 368 -13.40 11.00 -18.92
C LYS A 368 -12.61 9.98 -18.10
N ASP A 369 -12.44 10.23 -16.80
CA ASP A 369 -11.75 9.35 -15.86
C ASP A 369 -12.70 8.32 -15.19
N GLY A 370 -13.98 8.28 -15.60
CA GLY A 370 -14.95 7.26 -15.17
C GLY A 370 -15.67 7.56 -13.85
N TYR A 371 -15.60 8.79 -13.33
CA TYR A 371 -16.30 9.16 -12.09
C TYR A 371 -17.72 9.64 -12.38
N ALA A 372 -18.70 9.09 -11.65
CA ALA A 372 -20.08 9.55 -11.71
C ALA A 372 -20.20 10.96 -11.10
N VAL A 373 -20.95 11.83 -11.76
CA VAL A 373 -21.04 13.24 -11.42
C VAL A 373 -22.42 13.58 -10.92
N TYR A 374 -22.51 14.29 -9.79
CA TYR A 374 -23.75 14.65 -9.13
C TYR A 374 -24.02 16.15 -9.32
N GLY A 375 -24.99 16.49 -10.14
CA GLY A 375 -25.41 17.88 -10.41
C GLY A 375 -24.59 18.58 -11.51
N GLN A 376 -25.24 19.48 -12.23
CA GLN A 376 -24.61 20.30 -13.27
C GLN A 376 -24.88 21.77 -12.99
N GLU A 377 -23.81 22.54 -12.81
CA GLU A 377 -23.93 24.00 -12.70
C GLU A 377 -22.76 24.65 -13.45
N ALA A 378 -23.07 25.69 -14.22
CA ALA A 378 -22.05 26.48 -14.88
C ALA A 378 -21.45 27.46 -13.87
N ILE A 379 -20.24 27.22 -13.42
CA ILE A 379 -19.54 28.08 -12.45
C ILE A 379 -18.40 28.80 -13.16
N PRO A 380 -18.28 30.15 -13.03
CA PRO A 380 -17.13 30.86 -13.54
C PRO A 380 -15.87 30.40 -12.82
N VAL A 381 -14.83 30.15 -13.59
CA VAL A 381 -13.51 29.66 -13.10
C VAL A 381 -12.45 30.59 -13.60
N TYR A 382 -11.44 30.85 -12.80
CA TYR A 382 -10.24 31.58 -13.18
C TYR A 382 -8.99 30.79 -12.81
N ALA A 383 -7.95 30.92 -13.64
CA ALA A 383 -6.66 30.30 -13.36
C ALA A 383 -5.84 31.16 -12.39
N ASP A 384 -4.98 30.50 -11.59
CA ASP A 384 -3.94 31.18 -10.81
C ASP A 384 -2.86 31.76 -11.75
N GLU A 385 -1.90 32.51 -11.18
CA GLU A 385 -0.83 33.17 -11.97
C GLU A 385 0.00 32.15 -12.79
N GLU A 386 0.09 30.91 -12.37
CA GLU A 386 0.83 29.85 -13.04
C GLU A 386 -0.03 29.06 -14.05
N GLY A 387 -1.33 29.32 -14.10
CA GLY A 387 -2.29 28.62 -14.96
C GLY A 387 -2.51 27.14 -14.60
N THR A 388 -2.07 26.73 -13.40
CA THR A 388 -2.06 25.34 -12.95
C THR A 388 -3.26 24.99 -12.12
N THR A 389 -3.80 25.93 -11.34
CA THR A 389 -4.95 25.71 -10.45
C THR A 389 -6.15 26.51 -10.92
N LEU A 390 -7.33 25.89 -11.03
CA LEU A 390 -8.58 26.57 -11.31
C LEU A 390 -9.29 26.91 -9.99
N LYS A 391 -9.66 28.18 -9.84
CA LYS A 391 -10.46 28.65 -8.70
C LYS A 391 -11.87 28.95 -9.16
N THR A 392 -12.85 28.51 -8.38
CA THR A 392 -14.28 28.73 -8.65
C THR A 392 -14.73 30.05 -8.04
N GLY A 393 -15.61 30.79 -8.75
CA GLY A 393 -16.20 32.03 -8.27
C GLY A 393 -15.82 33.25 -9.12
N LYS A 394 -16.29 34.43 -8.70
CA LYS A 394 -15.85 35.70 -9.28
C LYS A 394 -14.60 36.13 -8.55
N SER A 395 -13.51 36.32 -9.28
CA SER A 395 -12.33 36.98 -8.72
C SER A 395 -12.73 38.37 -8.23
N THR A 396 -12.47 38.64 -6.95
CA THR A 396 -12.57 40.01 -6.40
C THR A 396 -11.18 40.63 -6.30
N ASP A 397 -10.15 39.91 -6.73
CA ASP A 397 -8.76 40.36 -6.71
C ASP A 397 -8.44 41.16 -7.99
N PRO A 398 -8.06 42.43 -7.88
CA PRO A 398 -7.74 43.28 -9.03
C PRO A 398 -6.46 42.84 -9.75
N ASP A 399 -5.61 42.01 -9.16
CA ASP A 399 -4.34 41.53 -9.73
C ASP A 399 -4.51 40.23 -10.55
N TYR A 400 -5.67 39.57 -10.49
CA TYR A 400 -5.94 38.40 -11.33
C TYR A 400 -6.72 38.81 -12.59
N PRO A 401 -6.19 38.58 -13.78
CA PRO A 401 -6.91 38.90 -15.02
C PRO A 401 -8.23 38.09 -15.03
N ASN A 402 -9.31 38.79 -15.29
CA ASN A 402 -10.64 38.23 -15.50
C ASN A 402 -10.62 37.34 -16.74
N ASP A 403 -10.14 36.12 -16.61
CA ASP A 403 -10.44 35.11 -17.62
C ASP A 403 -11.90 34.71 -17.44
N THR A 404 -12.73 35.13 -18.36
CA THR A 404 -14.17 34.98 -18.33
C THR A 404 -14.62 33.65 -18.91
N THR A 405 -13.72 32.70 -19.10
CA THR A 405 -14.08 31.39 -19.57
C THR A 405 -14.85 30.66 -18.49
N VAL A 406 -16.11 30.36 -18.75
CA VAL A 406 -16.99 29.59 -17.87
C VAL A 406 -16.85 28.13 -18.27
N TYR A 407 -16.45 27.26 -17.31
CA TYR A 407 -16.36 25.84 -17.54
C TYR A 407 -17.56 25.11 -16.92
N LEU A 408 -17.91 23.96 -17.47
CA LEU A 408 -18.88 23.07 -16.84
C LEU A 408 -18.28 22.58 -15.51
N CYS A 409 -18.92 22.93 -14.41
CA CYS A 409 -18.62 22.33 -13.11
C CYS A 409 -19.67 21.27 -12.80
N VAL A 410 -19.18 20.12 -12.51
CA VAL A 410 -19.93 18.98 -12.07
C VAL A 410 -19.61 18.75 -10.60
N TYR A 411 -20.59 18.31 -9.82
CA TYR A 411 -20.38 18.04 -8.41
C TYR A 411 -20.08 16.54 -8.24
N GLU A 412 -18.88 16.26 -7.74
CA GLU A 412 -18.50 14.91 -7.33
C GLU A 412 -18.92 14.69 -5.87
N LYS A 413 -19.57 13.59 -5.60
CA LYS A 413 -19.88 13.19 -4.22
C LYS A 413 -18.68 12.48 -3.64
N VAL A 414 -17.92 13.20 -2.82
CA VAL A 414 -16.75 12.67 -2.12
C VAL A 414 -17.04 12.41 -0.65
N ARG A 415 -16.26 11.55 -0.03
CA ARG A 415 -16.37 11.25 1.38
C ARG A 415 -15.04 11.43 2.10
N THR A 416 -15.11 11.65 3.41
CA THR A 416 -13.92 11.61 4.24
C THR A 416 -13.25 10.25 4.20
N GLN A 417 -11.95 10.24 4.34
CA GLN A 417 -11.09 9.07 4.33
C GLN A 417 -10.22 9.04 5.59
N ALA A 418 -9.65 7.89 5.89
CA ALA A 418 -8.69 7.74 6.95
C ALA A 418 -7.54 6.84 6.50
N SER A 419 -6.44 6.94 7.21
CA SER A 419 -5.32 6.01 7.11
C SER A 419 -4.74 5.71 8.48
N ILE A 420 -4.14 4.55 8.63
CA ILE A 420 -3.55 4.05 9.87
C ILE A 420 -2.26 3.31 9.59
N ALA A 421 -1.27 3.44 10.47
CA ALA A 421 -0.09 2.60 10.50
C ALA A 421 0.17 2.14 11.93
N VAL A 422 0.55 0.87 12.08
CA VAL A 422 0.96 0.26 13.35
C VAL A 422 2.36 -0.31 13.19
N LEU A 423 3.28 0.13 14.03
CA LEU A 423 4.68 -0.29 14.05
C LEU A 423 5.03 -0.88 15.42
N ASP A 424 6.08 -1.69 15.48
CA ASP A 424 6.79 -1.96 16.73
C ASP A 424 7.98 -0.99 16.91
N TYR A 425 8.71 -1.15 18.02
CA TYR A 425 9.84 -0.27 18.37
C TYR A 425 11.15 -0.61 17.65
N ASP A 426 11.17 -1.69 16.88
CA ASP A 426 12.29 -2.07 16.02
C ASP A 426 12.12 -1.52 14.57
N GLY A 427 11.09 -0.71 14.35
CA GLY A 427 10.79 -0.10 13.04
C GLY A 427 10.01 -1.02 12.09
N ASN A 428 9.64 -2.23 12.52
CA ASN A 428 8.81 -3.11 11.70
C ASN A 428 7.43 -2.50 11.50
N ILE A 429 7.02 -2.33 10.26
CA ILE A 429 5.65 -1.96 9.91
C ILE A 429 4.81 -3.22 9.99
N LEU A 430 3.95 -3.31 11.01
CA LEU A 430 3.17 -4.52 11.31
C LEU A 430 1.85 -4.57 10.56
N GLY A 431 1.29 -3.42 10.24
CA GLY A 431 0.06 -3.32 9.49
C GLY A 431 -0.28 -1.89 9.11
N ILE A 432 -0.93 -1.72 7.95
CA ILE A 432 -1.40 -0.42 7.47
C ILE A 432 -2.79 -0.51 6.84
N GLY A 433 -3.52 0.61 6.91
CA GLY A 433 -4.79 0.80 6.23
C GLY A 433 -4.83 2.13 5.49
N GLY A 434 -5.13 2.13 4.21
CA GLY A 434 -5.03 3.28 3.31
C GLY A 434 -6.36 3.91 2.87
N GLY A 435 -7.49 3.51 3.48
CA GLY A 435 -8.81 4.07 3.16
C GLY A 435 -9.93 3.44 3.95
N ILE A 436 -11.05 4.17 4.14
CA ILE A 436 -12.25 3.68 4.84
C ILE A 436 -13.06 2.76 3.93
N GLY A 437 -13.46 1.61 4.44
CA GLY A 437 -14.26 0.59 3.77
C GLY A 437 -13.41 -0.48 3.10
N GLU A 438 -14.07 -1.45 2.49
CA GLU A 438 -13.43 -2.56 1.80
C GLU A 438 -12.55 -2.06 0.64
N LYS A 439 -11.32 -2.54 0.58
CA LYS A 439 -10.41 -2.29 -0.52
C LYS A 439 -10.84 -3.09 -1.75
N LYS A 440 -11.11 -2.41 -2.86
CA LYS A 440 -11.68 -3.02 -4.08
C LYS A 440 -10.72 -3.06 -5.27
N VAL A 441 -9.60 -2.36 -5.18
CA VAL A 441 -8.67 -2.19 -6.30
C VAL A 441 -7.24 -2.34 -5.79
N ASP A 442 -6.44 -3.16 -6.46
CA ASP A 442 -5.02 -3.29 -6.20
C ASP A 442 -4.27 -2.06 -6.70
N LEU A 443 -3.20 -1.71 -5.97
CA LEU A 443 -2.35 -0.55 -6.26
C LEU A 443 -3.14 0.76 -6.37
N GLY A 444 -4.28 0.85 -5.68
CA GLY A 444 -5.05 2.06 -5.54
C GLY A 444 -4.35 3.12 -4.68
N PHE A 445 -4.94 4.32 -4.59
CA PHE A 445 -4.37 5.41 -3.80
C PHE A 445 -4.32 5.05 -2.31
N ASN A 446 -3.10 4.81 -1.81
CA ASN A 446 -2.83 4.41 -0.44
C ASN A 446 -2.49 5.63 0.42
N ARG A 447 -3.44 6.05 1.26
CA ARG A 447 -3.28 7.22 2.13
C ARG A 447 -2.33 6.98 3.30
N ALA A 448 -2.02 5.72 3.61
CA ALA A 448 -1.03 5.42 4.65
C ALA A 448 0.41 5.76 4.20
N THR A 449 0.68 5.72 2.90
CA THR A 449 1.96 6.08 2.29
C THR A 449 1.93 7.45 1.59
N SER A 450 0.82 8.17 1.70
CA SER A 450 0.66 9.53 1.17
C SER A 450 0.81 10.55 2.31
N PRO A 451 1.53 11.67 2.10
CA PRO A 451 1.74 12.66 3.15
C PRO A 451 0.49 13.50 3.41
N HIS A 452 0.28 13.83 4.69
CA HIS A 452 -0.78 14.70 5.19
C HIS A 452 -0.25 15.64 6.26
N GLN A 453 -0.81 16.83 6.38
CA GLN A 453 -0.44 17.73 7.46
C GLN A 453 -0.71 17.09 8.81
N THR A 454 0.28 17.15 9.70
CA THR A 454 0.23 16.43 10.98
C THR A 454 -0.46 17.24 12.09
N GLY A 455 -0.56 18.55 11.92
CA GLY A 455 -1.03 19.42 12.97
C GLY A 455 -0.25 19.22 14.29
N SER A 456 -0.92 19.35 15.40
CA SER A 456 -0.31 19.31 16.74
C SER A 456 0.34 17.99 17.17
N THR A 457 0.25 16.91 16.36
CA THR A 457 1.06 15.71 16.62
C THR A 457 2.54 15.96 16.33
N MET A 458 2.88 17.05 15.65
CA MET A 458 4.26 17.47 15.44
C MET A 458 4.93 17.99 16.72
N LYS A 459 4.21 18.58 17.66
CA LYS A 459 4.78 19.24 18.84
C LYS A 459 5.76 18.40 19.67
N PRO A 460 5.45 17.13 20.00
CA PRO A 460 6.39 16.29 20.75
C PRO A 460 7.72 16.10 20.04
N ILE A 461 7.70 15.84 18.73
CA ILE A 461 8.88 15.56 17.93
C ILE A 461 9.57 16.83 17.43
N GLY A 462 8.84 17.87 17.11
CA GLY A 462 9.33 19.12 16.54
C GLY A 462 9.64 20.23 17.55
N ALA A 463 9.52 19.98 18.88
CA ALA A 463 9.86 20.96 19.88
C ALA A 463 10.25 20.35 21.23
N TYR A 464 9.33 19.66 21.91
CA TYR A 464 9.50 19.28 23.32
C TYR A 464 10.61 18.26 23.55
N ALA A 465 10.76 17.26 22.66
CA ALA A 465 11.76 16.19 22.82
C ALA A 465 13.18 16.77 22.87
N LEU A 466 13.56 17.56 21.87
CA LEU A 466 14.89 18.18 21.84
C LEU A 466 15.10 19.21 22.94
N ALA A 467 14.08 20.02 23.26
CA ALA A 467 14.20 20.99 24.33
C ALA A 467 14.44 20.33 25.70
N LEU A 468 13.86 19.17 25.95
CA LEU A 468 14.11 18.37 27.14
C LEU A 468 15.51 17.72 27.09
N ASP A 469 15.87 17.14 25.96
CA ASP A 469 17.14 16.43 25.78
C ASP A 469 18.34 17.37 25.91
N TYR A 470 18.20 18.59 25.38
CA TYR A 470 19.20 19.65 25.52
C TYR A 470 19.11 20.41 26.88
N LYS A 471 18.22 19.97 27.75
CA LYS A 471 18.00 20.55 29.10
C LYS A 471 17.63 22.05 29.09
N LEU A 472 17.03 22.51 27.98
CA LEU A 472 16.49 23.87 27.86
C LEU A 472 15.21 24.05 28.68
N ILE A 473 14.50 22.95 28.90
CA ILE A 473 13.29 22.88 29.73
C ILE A 473 13.34 21.64 30.62
N SER A 474 12.57 21.64 31.70
CA SER A 474 12.31 20.47 32.55
C SER A 474 10.83 20.18 32.60
N TYR A 475 10.38 19.05 33.16
CA TYR A 475 8.98 18.62 33.22
C TYR A 475 8.01 19.71 33.70
N SER A 476 8.40 20.53 34.66
CA SER A 476 7.57 21.58 35.27
C SER A 476 8.03 23.02 34.97
N SER A 477 8.87 23.21 33.94
CA SER A 477 9.24 24.56 33.48
C SER A 477 7.98 25.36 33.11
N GLN A 478 8.04 26.68 33.32
CA GLN A 478 6.98 27.61 32.93
C GLN A 478 7.41 28.40 31.69
N ILE A 479 6.51 28.46 30.72
CA ILE A 479 6.63 29.29 29.52
C ILE A 479 5.41 30.19 29.42
N LEU A 480 5.57 31.41 28.92
CA LEU A 480 4.47 32.33 28.71
C LEU A 480 3.52 31.81 27.62
N ASP A 481 2.24 31.73 27.94
CA ASP A 481 1.16 31.53 26.95
C ASP A 481 0.93 32.82 26.18
N ALA A 482 1.70 33.00 25.12
CA ALA A 482 1.85 34.28 24.46
C ALA A 482 2.18 34.15 22.96
N PRO A 483 1.66 35.03 22.08
CA PRO A 483 2.04 35.08 20.69
C PRO A 483 3.55 35.28 20.54
N TYR A 484 4.08 34.71 19.44
CA TYR A 484 5.51 34.70 19.20
C TYR A 484 6.02 35.95 18.46
N TYR A 485 5.43 36.32 17.31
CA TYR A 485 5.89 37.46 16.51
C TYR A 485 4.81 38.10 15.61
N SER A 486 5.19 39.25 15.01
CA SER A 486 4.41 39.90 13.97
C SER A 486 4.77 39.32 12.58
N ALA A 487 3.79 39.19 11.71
CA ALA A 487 3.98 38.56 10.40
C ALA A 487 4.90 39.34 9.46
N GLU A 488 4.98 40.67 9.57
CA GLU A 488 5.73 41.50 8.60
C GLU A 488 7.24 41.40 8.72
N ASP A 489 7.76 41.38 9.93
CA ASP A 489 9.19 41.48 10.15
C ASP A 489 9.85 40.15 10.56
N LYS A 490 9.08 39.08 10.76
CA LYS A 490 9.51 37.86 11.41
C LYS A 490 10.32 38.12 12.69
N LYS A 491 10.00 39.19 13.38
CA LYS A 491 10.65 39.61 14.60
C LYS A 491 9.96 39.00 15.81
N VAL A 492 10.71 38.38 16.65
CA VAL A 492 10.26 37.92 17.98
C VAL A 492 9.77 39.12 18.78
N LEU A 493 8.54 39.03 19.28
CA LEU A 493 7.95 40.12 20.08
C LEU A 493 8.48 40.20 21.51
N LYS A 494 9.71 39.73 21.77
CA LYS A 494 10.31 39.68 23.11
C LYS A 494 10.15 40.98 23.91
N ASP A 495 10.40 42.09 23.25
CA ASP A 495 10.46 43.41 23.95
C ASP A 495 9.15 44.19 23.86
N GLN A 496 8.19 43.76 23.06
CA GLN A 496 6.90 44.46 22.84
C GLN A 496 5.71 43.76 23.48
N TYR A 497 5.97 42.74 24.28
CA TYR A 497 4.97 41.82 24.73
C TYR A 497 4.01 42.39 25.79
N ILE A 498 4.51 43.36 26.49
CA ILE A 498 3.76 44.03 27.57
C ILE A 498 2.74 45.02 26.97
N GLY A 499 1.48 44.61 26.96
CA GLY A 499 0.36 45.46 26.59
C GLY A 499 -0.16 45.34 25.19
N VAL A 500 0.29 44.30 24.44
CA VAL A 500 -0.19 44.11 23.07
C VAL A 500 -1.22 43.03 22.97
N MET A 501 -2.23 43.53 22.67
CA MET A 501 -3.16 43.33 21.54
C MET A 501 -3.72 41.93 21.49
N SER A 502 -4.80 41.75 22.23
CA SER A 502 -5.84 40.83 21.80
C SER A 502 -6.11 41.08 20.30
N PRO A 503 -6.17 40.08 19.47
CA PRO A 503 -6.59 40.24 18.06
C PRO A 503 -7.97 40.86 17.90
N TYR A 504 -8.67 41.07 19.03
CA TYR A 504 -9.97 41.73 19.15
C TYR A 504 -9.88 43.16 19.69
N SER A 505 -8.68 43.71 19.90
CA SER A 505 -8.57 45.12 20.28
C SER A 505 -9.01 46.01 19.13
N GLU A 506 -9.68 47.14 19.43
CA GLU A 506 -10.10 48.15 18.42
C GLU A 506 -8.94 48.60 17.53
N ALA A 507 -7.71 48.62 18.05
CA ALA A 507 -6.50 48.98 17.31
C ALA A 507 -6.07 47.86 16.30
N ALA A 508 -6.34 46.60 16.57
CA ALA A 508 -6.08 45.49 15.64
C ALA A 508 -7.16 45.40 14.56
N GLN A 509 -8.39 45.79 14.87
CA GLN A 509 -9.51 45.81 13.93
C GLN A 509 -9.45 47.00 12.95
N SER A 510 -8.80 48.06 13.32
CA SER A 510 -8.67 49.29 12.47
C SER A 510 -7.53 49.24 11.47
N ARG A 511 -6.64 48.24 11.53
CA ARG A 511 -5.55 48.03 10.58
C ARG A 511 -5.90 46.87 9.66
N THR A 512 -6.09 47.15 8.39
CA THR A 512 -6.31 46.19 7.32
C THR A 512 -5.03 45.44 6.90
N ASP A 513 -3.90 45.88 7.40
CA ASP A 513 -2.59 45.34 7.13
C ASP A 513 -2.00 44.83 8.45
N VAL A 514 -1.91 43.48 8.58
CA VAL A 514 -0.70 42.83 9.01
C VAL A 514 -0.55 42.33 10.43
N TRP A 515 -1.19 42.85 11.46
CA TRP A 515 -0.94 42.42 12.82
C TRP A 515 -1.93 41.33 13.29
N ARG A 516 -1.74 40.10 12.78
CA ARG A 516 -2.37 38.93 13.39
C ARG A 516 -1.39 38.32 14.38
N ALA A 517 -1.81 38.25 15.64
CA ALA A 517 -1.05 37.50 16.63
C ALA A 517 -0.80 36.05 16.12
N TRP A 518 0.44 35.61 16.08
CA TRP A 518 0.81 34.25 15.70
C TRP A 518 1.73 33.63 16.76
N PRO A 519 1.53 32.34 17.09
CA PRO A 519 0.35 31.56 16.75
C PRO A 519 -0.87 31.91 17.62
N THR A 520 -2.05 31.44 17.20
CA THR A 520 -3.25 31.44 18.04
C THR A 520 -3.48 30.04 18.62
N ASN A 521 -3.99 29.93 19.82
CA ASN A 521 -4.45 28.66 20.41
C ASN A 521 -5.79 28.25 19.82
N TYR A 522 -6.25 27.01 20.07
CA TYR A 522 -7.51 26.47 19.55
C TYR A 522 -8.78 27.29 19.87
N ASN A 523 -8.72 28.12 20.90
CA ASN A 523 -9.78 29.06 21.28
C ASN A 523 -9.77 30.38 20.47
N GLY A 524 -8.90 30.48 19.45
CA GLY A 524 -8.75 31.67 18.59
C GLY A 524 -8.02 32.85 19.26
N VAL A 525 -7.49 32.67 20.48
CA VAL A 525 -6.76 33.71 21.22
C VAL A 525 -5.25 33.45 21.14
N GLY A 526 -4.48 34.50 20.96
CA GLY A 526 -3.02 34.42 20.87
C GLY A 526 -2.33 34.28 22.25
N GLY A 527 -3.02 33.72 23.23
CA GLY A 527 -2.52 33.53 24.57
C GLY A 527 -2.95 34.63 25.53
N GLN A 528 -2.83 34.36 26.83
CA GLN A 528 -3.28 35.27 27.90
C GLN A 528 -2.12 36.03 28.59
N GLY A 529 -0.88 35.75 28.18
CA GLY A 529 0.31 36.37 28.78
C GLY A 529 0.63 35.83 30.20
N ASN A 530 0.04 34.70 30.60
CA ASN A 530 0.29 34.07 31.88
C ASN A 530 1.35 32.92 31.71
N PRO A 531 2.22 32.72 32.70
CA PRO A 531 3.08 31.54 32.73
C PRO A 531 2.25 30.26 32.77
N MET A 532 2.66 29.27 31.96
CA MET A 532 2.01 27.96 31.85
C MET A 532 3.05 26.85 32.00
N LEU A 533 2.75 25.84 32.80
CA LEU A 533 3.59 24.68 32.93
C LEU A 533 3.61 23.88 31.60
N ILE A 534 4.77 23.49 31.12
CA ILE A 534 4.92 22.89 29.80
C ILE A 534 4.16 21.54 29.65
N TYR A 535 4.13 20.71 30.71
CA TYR A 535 3.35 19.46 30.66
C TYR A 535 1.83 19.75 30.53
N ASP A 536 1.35 20.82 31.18
CA ASP A 536 -0.06 21.27 31.12
C ASP A 536 -0.37 21.88 29.74
N ALA A 537 0.58 22.62 29.15
CA ALA A 537 0.48 23.14 27.79
C ALA A 537 0.48 22.02 26.73
N LEU A 538 1.31 21.00 26.89
CA LEU A 538 1.37 19.87 25.95
C LEU A 538 0.08 19.03 25.97
N GLN A 539 -0.46 18.70 27.18
CA GLN A 539 -1.68 17.90 27.27
C GLN A 539 -2.90 18.64 26.71
N GLN A 540 -2.93 19.98 26.80
CA GLN A 540 -3.96 20.83 26.24
C GLN A 540 -3.64 21.34 24.83
N SER A 541 -2.45 20.97 24.31
CA SER A 541 -2.01 21.27 22.96
C SER A 541 -1.90 22.76 22.61
N TYR A 542 -1.41 23.61 23.53
CA TYR A 542 -1.22 25.05 23.31
C TYR A 542 -0.17 25.28 22.20
N ASN A 543 -0.53 26.13 21.22
CA ASN A 543 0.35 26.48 20.10
C ASN A 543 1.43 27.48 20.52
N THR A 544 1.04 28.48 21.30
CA THR A 544 1.91 29.53 21.78
C THR A 544 3.13 28.98 22.52
N VAL A 545 2.89 28.16 23.52
CA VAL A 545 3.95 27.55 24.33
C VAL A 545 4.85 26.64 23.48
N ALA A 546 4.26 25.85 22.61
CA ALA A 546 5.04 24.96 21.74
C ALA A 546 6.00 25.73 20.81
N VAL A 547 5.56 26.86 20.25
CA VAL A 547 6.40 27.70 19.37
C VAL A 547 7.56 28.31 20.15
N TRP A 548 7.34 28.78 21.38
CA TRP A 548 8.41 29.28 22.22
C TRP A 548 9.43 28.18 22.57
N VAL A 549 8.97 26.96 22.87
CA VAL A 549 9.85 25.82 23.10
C VAL A 549 10.66 25.48 21.86
N GLY A 550 10.02 25.49 20.67
CA GLY A 550 10.72 25.24 19.41
C GLY A 550 11.76 26.33 19.07
N ASP A 551 11.46 27.60 19.36
CA ASP A 551 12.41 28.71 19.17
C ASP A 551 13.65 28.57 20.07
N MET A 552 13.45 28.06 21.28
CA MET A 552 14.58 27.80 22.20
C MET A 552 15.55 26.74 21.65
N VAL A 553 15.05 25.78 20.88
CA VAL A 553 15.88 24.77 20.21
C VAL A 553 16.55 25.34 18.95
N GLY A 554 15.80 26.12 18.19
CA GLY A 554 16.24 26.69 16.91
C GLY A 554 15.83 25.87 15.70
N VAL A 555 15.41 26.58 14.65
CA VAL A 555 14.80 26.01 13.44
C VAL A 555 15.74 25.04 12.73
N ASP A 556 17.03 25.35 12.61
CA ASP A 556 18.01 24.51 11.96
C ASP A 556 18.17 23.15 12.66
N TYR A 557 18.22 23.15 14.01
CA TYR A 557 18.32 21.91 14.78
C TYR A 557 17.03 21.09 14.69
N LEU A 558 15.88 21.75 14.74
CA LEU A 558 14.58 21.09 14.56
C LEU A 558 14.45 20.45 13.18
N TYR A 559 14.86 21.17 12.14
CA TYR A 559 14.84 20.66 10.77
C TYR A 559 15.72 19.42 10.63
N ASN A 560 17.00 19.51 11.03
CA ASN A 560 17.93 18.37 10.92
C ASN A 560 17.44 17.17 11.74
N PHE A 561 16.86 17.42 12.92
CA PHE A 561 16.31 16.34 13.73
C PHE A 561 15.12 15.64 13.04
N VAL A 562 14.17 16.39 12.55
CA VAL A 562 12.97 15.83 11.94
C VAL A 562 13.28 15.21 10.58
N HIS A 563 14.06 15.90 9.74
CA HIS A 563 14.37 15.46 8.39
C HIS A 563 15.46 14.39 8.36
N ASP A 564 16.61 14.64 9.02
CA ASP A 564 17.78 13.76 8.89
C ASP A 564 17.79 12.63 9.92
N THR A 565 17.44 12.93 11.20
CA THR A 565 17.48 11.92 12.27
C THR A 565 16.23 11.03 12.27
N LEU A 566 15.05 11.61 12.04
CA LEU A 566 13.78 10.87 12.02
C LEU A 566 13.31 10.54 10.60
N GLU A 567 14.13 10.78 9.60
CA GLU A 567 13.92 10.44 8.18
C GLU A 567 12.56 10.87 7.60
N CYS A 568 12.06 12.02 8.08
CA CYS A 568 10.82 12.59 7.59
C CYS A 568 11.03 13.30 6.24
N SER A 569 11.25 12.53 5.18
CA SER A 569 11.73 12.98 3.86
C SER A 569 10.79 13.93 3.10
N TYR A 570 9.52 14.02 3.49
CA TYR A 570 8.56 14.96 2.88
C TYR A 570 8.67 16.39 3.43
N ILE A 571 9.45 16.60 4.50
CA ILE A 571 9.78 17.93 5.02
C ILE A 571 10.85 18.56 4.14
N SER A 572 10.57 19.73 3.60
CA SER A 572 11.44 20.43 2.64
C SER A 572 12.13 21.62 3.29
N ALA A 573 13.45 21.77 3.09
CA ALA A 573 14.18 22.95 3.56
C ALA A 573 13.68 24.24 2.91
N GLU A 574 13.19 24.17 1.67
CA GLU A 574 12.69 25.31 0.94
C GLU A 574 11.36 25.86 1.52
N ASN A 575 10.46 24.98 1.94
CA ASN A 575 9.10 25.33 2.30
C ASN A 575 8.77 25.16 3.79
N ASP A 576 9.50 24.29 4.51
CA ASP A 576 9.11 23.85 5.84
C ASP A 576 10.11 24.22 6.94
N MET A 577 11.21 24.90 6.60
CA MET A 577 12.24 25.31 7.57
C MET A 577 11.81 26.57 8.36
N ASP A 578 10.71 26.42 9.11
CA ASP A 578 10.11 27.46 9.94
C ASP A 578 9.42 26.79 11.16
N LEU A 579 9.14 27.58 12.20
CA LEU A 579 8.47 27.10 13.42
C LEU A 579 7.03 26.60 13.15
N GLY A 580 6.34 27.16 12.17
CA GLY A 580 4.99 26.70 11.80
C GLY A 580 4.97 25.24 11.37
N PRO A 581 5.65 24.88 10.28
CA PRO A 581 5.77 23.50 9.81
C PRO A 581 6.40 22.55 10.83
N LEU A 582 7.55 22.92 11.41
CA LEU A 582 8.32 22.03 12.25
C LEU A 582 7.73 21.80 13.63
N VAL A 583 7.00 22.79 14.19
CA VAL A 583 6.45 22.70 15.56
C VAL A 583 4.93 22.45 15.54
N LEU A 584 4.20 23.16 14.71
CA LEU A 584 2.73 23.11 14.70
C LEU A 584 2.15 22.14 13.65
N GLY A 585 2.99 21.60 12.77
CA GLY A 585 2.57 20.62 11.78
C GLY A 585 1.80 21.19 10.60
N SER A 586 2.10 22.44 10.21
CA SER A 586 1.56 23.10 9.02
C SER A 586 2.49 22.97 7.82
N GLN A 587 3.02 21.77 7.62
CA GLN A 587 3.97 21.44 6.55
C GLN A 587 3.33 21.63 5.17
N SER A 588 4.18 21.85 4.17
CA SER A 588 3.78 22.00 2.77
C SER A 588 3.16 20.70 2.22
N ASN A 589 3.83 19.56 2.44
CA ASN A 589 3.34 18.24 2.05
C ASN A 589 2.80 17.44 3.26
N GLY A 590 3.37 17.60 4.43
CA GLY A 590 3.03 16.81 5.62
C GLY A 590 3.92 15.60 5.81
N LEU A 591 3.46 14.62 6.61
CA LEU A 591 4.08 13.32 6.82
C LEU A 591 3.10 12.20 6.47
N THR A 592 3.60 11.05 6.08
CA THR A 592 2.77 9.84 6.03
C THR A 592 2.47 9.36 7.45
N VAL A 593 1.40 8.59 7.64
CA VAL A 593 1.15 7.99 8.96
C VAL A 593 2.25 6.99 9.35
N VAL A 594 2.93 6.38 8.37
CA VAL A 594 4.09 5.53 8.61
C VAL A 594 5.26 6.35 9.18
N GLN A 595 5.61 7.48 8.55
CA GLN A 595 6.66 8.37 9.07
C GLN A 595 6.31 8.95 10.43
N LEU A 596 5.06 9.35 10.64
CA LEU A 596 4.60 9.86 11.92
C LEU A 596 4.71 8.80 13.04
N ALA A 597 4.25 7.56 12.78
CA ALA A 597 4.41 6.46 13.73
C ALA A 597 5.88 6.13 13.97
N GLY A 598 6.70 6.07 12.92
CA GLY A 598 8.15 5.86 13.01
C GLY A 598 8.83 6.88 13.91
N ALA A 599 8.55 8.19 13.71
CA ALA A 599 9.10 9.25 14.55
C ALA A 599 8.72 9.10 16.04
N TYR A 600 7.55 8.56 16.33
CA TYR A 600 7.11 8.34 17.71
C TYR A 600 7.73 7.10 18.38
N THR A 601 8.39 6.20 17.66
CA THR A 601 9.06 5.02 18.26
C THR A 601 10.13 5.43 19.27
N MET A 602 10.78 6.58 19.05
CA MET A 602 11.79 7.11 19.97
C MET A 602 11.29 7.33 21.40
N PHE A 603 9.99 7.50 21.63
CA PHE A 603 9.44 7.74 22.95
C PHE A 603 9.37 6.49 23.84
N ASN A 604 9.87 5.36 23.44
CA ASN A 604 10.06 4.20 24.30
C ASN A 604 11.43 4.22 25.00
N THR A 605 12.51 4.13 24.21
CA THR A 605 13.91 4.02 24.71
C THR A 605 14.80 5.17 24.23
N GLY A 606 14.26 6.12 23.49
CA GLY A 606 15.00 7.19 22.83
C GLY A 606 15.54 6.81 21.45
N SER A 607 15.45 5.54 21.06
CA SER A 607 15.94 5.05 19.77
C SER A 607 14.89 5.22 18.69
N TYR A 608 15.34 5.61 17.50
CA TYR A 608 14.60 5.59 16.26
C TYR A 608 15.20 4.51 15.34
N THR A 609 14.35 3.69 14.74
CA THR A 609 14.77 2.74 13.71
C THR A 609 13.96 3.03 12.43
N THR A 610 14.63 3.04 11.29
CA THR A 610 14.03 3.25 9.97
C THR A 610 12.80 2.33 9.78
N PRO A 611 11.60 2.86 9.57
CA PRO A 611 10.43 2.05 9.26
C PRO A 611 10.61 1.25 7.97
N HIS A 612 10.29 -0.04 8.00
CA HIS A 612 10.50 -0.92 6.85
C HIS A 612 9.42 -1.99 6.73
N TYR A 613 9.11 -2.38 5.47
CA TYR A 613 8.10 -3.39 5.15
C TYR A 613 8.67 -4.80 5.05
N TYR A 614 10.00 -4.95 4.85
CA TYR A 614 10.65 -6.25 4.70
C TYR A 614 12.12 -6.16 5.12
N THR A 615 12.74 -7.32 5.35
CA THR A 615 14.16 -7.43 5.71
C THR A 615 15.02 -7.94 4.57
N GLU A 616 14.52 -8.93 3.82
CA GLU A 616 15.25 -9.54 2.71
C GLU A 616 14.31 -10.09 1.63
N VAL A 617 14.84 -10.18 0.41
CA VAL A 617 14.19 -10.84 -0.72
C VAL A 617 15.19 -11.81 -1.35
N THR A 618 14.78 -13.06 -1.51
CA THR A 618 15.55 -14.08 -2.22
C THR A 618 14.81 -14.57 -3.47
N ASP A 619 15.54 -15.22 -4.37
CA ASP A 619 14.90 -16.01 -5.42
C ASP A 619 14.40 -17.36 -4.87
N TYR A 620 13.74 -18.15 -5.72
CA TYR A 620 13.22 -19.47 -5.35
C TYR A 620 14.32 -20.50 -5.03
N GLN A 621 15.60 -20.21 -5.33
CA GLN A 621 16.77 -21.01 -5.01
C GLN A 621 17.44 -20.58 -3.69
N GLY A 622 16.98 -19.47 -3.11
CA GLY A 622 17.52 -18.91 -1.88
C GLY A 622 18.70 -17.95 -2.11
N ASN A 623 18.96 -17.50 -3.34
CA ASN A 623 19.97 -16.48 -3.59
C ASN A 623 19.39 -15.11 -3.23
N MET A 624 20.17 -14.28 -2.54
CA MET A 624 19.79 -12.93 -2.15
C MET A 624 19.61 -12.03 -3.38
N ILE A 625 18.45 -11.41 -3.48
CA ILE A 625 18.11 -10.41 -4.51
C ILE A 625 18.19 -9.00 -3.91
N LEU A 626 17.49 -8.77 -2.79
CA LEU A 626 17.54 -7.52 -2.04
C LEU A 626 17.82 -7.83 -0.57
N ASP A 627 18.77 -7.12 0.01
CA ASP A 627 19.07 -7.10 1.43
C ASP A 627 18.74 -5.72 1.98
N ASN A 628 17.57 -5.60 2.61
CA ASN A 628 17.10 -4.32 3.16
C ASN A 628 17.75 -3.98 4.49
N ASN A 629 18.37 -4.97 5.19
CA ASN A 629 19.04 -4.73 6.46
C ASN A 629 20.14 -3.66 6.37
N LYS A 630 20.73 -3.46 5.20
CA LYS A 630 21.73 -2.41 4.93
C LYS A 630 21.18 -0.98 5.01
N TYR A 631 19.86 -0.81 4.89
CA TYR A 631 19.16 0.48 4.95
C TYR A 631 18.43 0.71 6.27
N ILE A 632 18.26 -0.35 7.07
CA ILE A 632 17.62 -0.26 8.38
C ILE A 632 18.65 0.26 9.38
N ASN A 633 18.50 1.54 9.73
CA ASN A 633 19.39 2.20 10.68
C ASN A 633 18.68 2.41 12.01
N THR A 634 19.36 2.09 13.10
CA THR A 634 18.91 2.44 14.45
C THR A 634 19.80 3.54 15.01
N THR A 635 19.18 4.65 15.35
CA THR A 635 19.87 5.84 15.89
C THR A 635 19.29 6.19 17.27
N GLN A 636 20.14 6.56 18.21
CA GLN A 636 19.70 7.16 19.47
C GLN A 636 19.28 8.60 19.19
N ALA A 637 18.00 8.82 18.94
CA ALA A 637 17.47 10.13 18.58
C ALA A 637 17.43 11.11 19.76
N ILE A 638 17.05 10.60 20.94
CA ILE A 638 17.06 11.33 22.23
C ILE A 638 17.52 10.37 23.34
N SER A 639 17.89 10.88 24.50
CA SER A 639 18.23 10.02 25.63
C SER A 639 17.01 9.19 26.12
N ALA A 640 17.29 8.00 26.68
CA ALA A 640 16.24 7.18 27.30
C ALA A 640 15.51 7.91 28.44
N ASP A 641 16.23 8.76 29.16
CA ASP A 641 15.67 9.60 30.23
C ASP A 641 14.65 10.59 29.64
N THR A 642 15.01 11.29 28.57
CA THR A 642 14.12 12.19 27.85
C THR A 642 12.90 11.47 27.28
N ALA A 643 13.09 10.30 26.69
CA ALA A 643 12.00 9.47 26.16
C ALA A 643 10.97 9.15 27.26
N TYR A 644 11.43 8.72 28.44
CA TYR A 644 10.54 8.44 29.56
C TYR A 644 9.84 9.70 30.09
N ILE A 645 10.56 10.83 30.24
CA ILE A 645 9.96 12.10 30.66
C ILE A 645 8.87 12.55 29.68
N MET A 646 9.14 12.45 28.37
CA MET A 646 8.15 12.74 27.33
C MET A 646 6.94 11.82 27.44
N ASN A 647 7.14 10.52 27.66
CA ASN A 647 6.04 9.58 27.88
C ASN A 647 5.13 10.03 29.05
N ARG A 648 5.73 10.44 30.16
CA ARG A 648 4.96 10.90 31.32
C ARG A 648 4.23 12.23 31.05
N MET A 649 4.75 13.08 30.18
CA MET A 649 4.04 14.27 29.70
C MET A 649 2.86 13.89 28.76
N LEU A 650 3.09 12.97 27.83
CA LEU A 650 2.08 12.47 26.89
C LEU A 650 0.99 11.62 27.60
N TRP A 651 1.32 10.96 28.71
CA TRP A 651 0.39 10.23 29.55
C TRP A 651 -0.79 11.10 29.98
N ASN A 652 -0.53 12.39 30.29
CA ASN A 652 -1.55 13.34 30.68
C ASN A 652 -2.59 13.61 29.59
N VAL A 653 -2.26 13.42 28.31
CA VAL A 653 -3.21 13.61 27.18
C VAL A 653 -4.40 12.65 27.29
N LEU A 654 -4.15 11.42 27.73
CA LEU A 654 -5.17 10.36 27.86
C LEU A 654 -5.83 10.33 29.26
N HIS A 655 -5.06 10.64 30.33
CA HIS A 655 -5.46 10.34 31.70
C HIS A 655 -5.83 11.58 32.53
N SER A 656 -5.38 12.76 32.12
CA SER A 656 -5.77 14.02 32.80
C SER A 656 -7.11 14.54 32.26
N PRO A 657 -8.02 15.04 33.15
CA PRO A 657 -9.25 15.70 32.73
C PRO A 657 -9.08 16.89 31.76
N LYS A 658 -7.88 17.50 31.75
CA LYS A 658 -7.52 18.57 30.81
C LYS A 658 -6.96 18.04 29.47
N GLY A 659 -6.65 16.77 29.40
CA GLY A 659 -6.05 16.16 28.20
C GLY A 659 -6.99 16.15 27.01
N THR A 660 -6.46 16.40 25.82
CA THR A 660 -7.25 16.49 24.58
C THR A 660 -7.86 15.15 24.14
N ALA A 661 -7.40 14.03 24.71
CA ALA A 661 -7.95 12.69 24.51
C ALA A 661 -8.33 12.01 25.85
N TYR A 662 -8.75 12.79 26.83
CA TYR A 662 -9.14 12.26 28.14
C TYR A 662 -10.19 11.14 28.04
N GLY A 663 -9.92 10.01 28.71
CA GLY A 663 -10.80 8.85 28.72
C GLY A 663 -10.76 8.02 27.43
N ARG A 664 -9.70 8.16 26.62
CA ARG A 664 -9.45 7.38 25.40
C ARG A 664 -8.32 6.38 25.55
N ALA A 665 -7.75 6.22 26.73
CA ALA A 665 -6.83 5.11 27.01
C ALA A 665 -7.55 3.78 26.79
N PRO A 666 -6.86 2.75 26.27
CA PRO A 666 -7.36 1.37 26.26
C PRO A 666 -7.74 0.93 27.68
N ASP A 667 -8.77 0.11 27.81
CA ASP A 667 -9.18 -0.39 29.11
C ASP A 667 -8.14 -1.40 29.66
N GLY A 668 -7.96 -1.45 30.96
CA GLY A 668 -6.98 -2.32 31.62
C GLY A 668 -5.78 -1.57 32.20
N GLU A 669 -4.72 -2.32 32.53
CA GLU A 669 -3.52 -1.80 33.22
C GLU A 669 -2.33 -1.56 32.29
N MET A 670 -2.48 -1.78 30.96
CA MET A 670 -1.43 -1.51 29.97
C MET A 670 -1.12 -0.03 29.91
N ASP A 671 0.15 0.35 30.07
CA ASP A 671 0.54 1.75 29.97
C ASP A 671 0.27 2.27 28.55
N SER A 672 -0.17 3.52 28.46
CA SER A 672 -0.52 4.13 27.18
C SER A 672 -0.36 5.64 27.19
N VAL A 673 0.11 6.18 26.09
CA VAL A 673 0.33 7.61 25.90
C VAL A 673 -0.10 8.03 24.50
N ALA A 674 -0.44 9.31 24.32
CA ALA A 674 -0.87 9.78 23.01
C ALA A 674 -0.68 11.28 22.78
N LYS A 675 -0.85 11.68 21.53
CA LYS A 675 -0.97 13.07 21.12
C LYS A 675 -2.04 13.22 20.02
N THR A 676 -2.88 14.23 20.15
CA THR A 676 -3.87 14.63 19.17
C THR A 676 -3.32 15.70 18.24
N GLY A 677 -3.70 15.67 16.97
CA GLY A 677 -3.45 16.70 15.99
C GLY A 677 -4.74 17.19 15.34
N THR A 678 -4.74 18.45 14.98
CA THR A 678 -5.79 19.09 14.20
C THR A 678 -5.12 20.20 13.39
N THR A 679 -5.38 20.22 12.10
CA THR A 679 -4.85 21.26 11.20
C THR A 679 -5.72 22.50 11.23
N SER A 680 -5.21 23.59 10.63
CA SER A 680 -5.95 24.85 10.51
C SER A 680 -7.27 24.63 9.78
N ASN A 681 -8.33 25.27 10.28
CA ASN A 681 -9.69 25.17 9.77
C ASN A 681 -10.26 23.74 9.80
N TYR A 682 -9.77 22.89 10.72
CA TYR A 682 -10.26 21.51 10.91
C TYR A 682 -10.27 20.67 9.64
N LYS A 683 -9.26 20.79 8.79
CA LYS A 683 -9.19 20.04 7.52
C LYS A 683 -8.77 18.58 7.74
N ASP A 684 -7.87 18.38 8.70
CA ASP A 684 -7.34 17.07 9.05
C ASP A 684 -7.32 16.87 10.55
N TYR A 685 -7.60 15.65 10.96
CA TYR A 685 -7.37 15.15 12.30
C TYR A 685 -6.33 14.07 12.28
N THR A 686 -5.36 14.16 13.19
CA THR A 686 -4.32 13.15 13.37
C THR A 686 -4.29 12.68 14.81
N PHE A 687 -3.81 11.47 15.00
CA PHE A 687 -3.64 10.90 16.34
C PHE A 687 -2.42 10.00 16.33
N ALA A 688 -1.51 10.18 17.27
CA ALA A 688 -0.40 9.28 17.54
C ALA A 688 -0.58 8.68 18.93
N GLY A 689 -0.70 7.37 19.01
CA GLY A 689 -0.93 6.62 20.24
C GLY A 689 0.10 5.51 20.41
N LEU A 690 0.62 5.33 21.62
CA LEU A 690 1.65 4.38 21.94
C LEU A 690 1.25 3.51 23.12
N THR A 691 1.67 2.28 23.07
CA THR A 691 1.71 1.33 24.19
C THR A 691 3.11 0.73 24.26
N PRO A 692 3.52 -0.01 25.30
CA PRO A 692 4.82 -0.65 25.33
C PRO A 692 5.08 -1.72 24.25
N TYR A 693 4.08 -2.01 23.42
CA TYR A 693 4.17 -2.98 22.32
C TYR A 693 4.06 -2.34 20.93
N TYR A 694 3.23 -1.29 20.80
CA TYR A 694 2.85 -0.74 19.50
C TYR A 694 2.91 0.79 19.47
N VAL A 695 3.30 1.31 18.32
CA VAL A 695 3.17 2.72 17.96
C VAL A 695 2.19 2.83 16.82
N THR A 696 1.20 3.70 16.95
CA THR A 696 0.15 3.86 15.96
C THR A 696 0.00 5.32 15.58
N ALA A 697 -0.10 5.61 14.29
CA ALA A 697 -0.54 6.91 13.80
C ALA A 697 -1.78 6.74 12.93
N ILE A 698 -2.75 7.66 13.09
CA ILE A 698 -4.00 7.69 12.35
C ILE A 698 -4.20 9.09 11.79
N TRP A 699 -4.60 9.17 10.53
CA TRP A 699 -5.09 10.38 9.88
C TRP A 699 -6.57 10.19 9.48
N TRP A 700 -7.35 11.28 9.55
CA TRP A 700 -8.73 11.35 9.09
C TRP A 700 -9.00 12.71 8.49
N GLY A 701 -9.45 12.77 7.25
CA GLY A 701 -9.65 14.01 6.49
C GLY A 701 -10.27 13.74 5.12
N CYS A 702 -10.10 14.69 4.21
CA CYS A 702 -10.51 14.56 2.81
C CYS A 702 -9.27 14.55 1.92
N ASP A 703 -9.31 13.78 0.80
CA ASP A 703 -8.24 13.75 -0.19
C ASP A 703 -7.93 15.16 -0.75
N ARG A 704 -8.95 15.98 -0.86
CA ARG A 704 -8.82 17.41 -1.08
C ARG A 704 -9.10 18.12 0.24
N PRO A 705 -8.18 18.99 0.74
CA PRO A 705 -8.31 19.62 2.04
C PRO A 705 -9.63 20.39 2.21
N THR A 706 -10.58 19.81 2.92
CA THR A 706 -11.93 20.34 3.15
C THR A 706 -12.13 20.59 4.64
N GLU A 707 -12.84 21.66 5.02
CA GLU A 707 -13.14 21.98 6.42
C GLU A 707 -14.15 20.96 6.99
N MET A 708 -13.65 20.00 7.75
CA MET A 708 -14.39 18.84 8.28
C MET A 708 -15.56 19.23 9.20
N ASP A 709 -15.45 20.33 9.94
CA ASP A 709 -16.49 20.84 10.83
C ASP A 709 -17.74 21.29 10.08
N LYS A 710 -17.61 21.64 8.79
CA LYS A 710 -18.72 21.98 7.89
C LYS A 710 -19.46 20.74 7.38
N LEU A 711 -18.86 19.56 7.49
CA LEU A 711 -19.45 18.29 7.05
C LEU A 711 -20.41 17.66 8.07
N GLY A 712 -20.61 18.31 9.21
CA GLY A 712 -21.51 17.88 10.26
C GLY A 712 -20.85 17.81 11.65
N LYS A 713 -21.63 17.49 12.68
CA LYS A 713 -21.11 17.47 14.06
C LYS A 713 -19.95 16.51 14.31
N ALA A 714 -19.92 15.38 13.60
CA ALA A 714 -18.83 14.42 13.72
C ALA A 714 -17.52 14.97 13.15
N GLY A 715 -17.58 15.75 12.06
CA GLY A 715 -16.43 16.40 11.44
C GLY A 715 -15.80 17.52 12.27
N GLY A 716 -16.47 18.03 13.33
CA GLY A 716 -15.93 19.02 14.24
C GLY A 716 -15.06 18.46 15.36
N SER A 717 -14.63 17.19 15.30
CA SER A 717 -13.86 16.57 16.39
C SER A 717 -13.04 15.36 15.92
N GLY A 718 -11.80 15.25 16.35
CA GLY A 718 -10.95 14.05 16.15
C GLY A 718 -11.29 12.85 17.06
N LYS A 719 -12.37 12.88 17.82
CA LYS A 719 -12.77 11.78 18.72
C LYS A 719 -12.97 10.43 18.02
N PRO A 720 -13.48 10.35 16.77
CA PRO A 720 -13.63 9.09 16.07
C PRO A 720 -12.33 8.29 15.97
N ILE A 721 -11.24 8.90 15.54
CA ILE A 721 -9.95 8.20 15.40
C ILE A 721 -9.31 7.85 16.75
N GLN A 722 -9.62 8.63 17.81
CA GLN A 722 -9.19 8.31 19.17
C GLN A 722 -9.89 7.03 19.68
N LEU A 723 -11.16 6.86 19.37
CA LEU A 723 -11.93 5.66 19.72
C LEU A 723 -11.49 4.46 18.89
N ALA A 724 -11.25 4.66 17.58
CA ALA A 724 -10.74 3.60 16.70
C ALA A 724 -9.39 3.07 17.21
N TRP A 725 -8.47 3.95 17.62
CA TRP A 725 -7.22 3.55 18.25
C TRP A 725 -7.42 2.77 19.55
N LYS A 726 -8.31 3.27 20.45
CA LYS A 726 -8.60 2.59 21.71
C LYS A 726 -9.04 1.14 21.50
N TYR A 727 -10.04 0.92 20.64
CA TYR A 727 -10.57 -0.41 20.40
C TYR A 727 -9.58 -1.31 19.66
N LEU A 728 -8.81 -0.75 18.70
CA LEU A 728 -7.75 -1.51 18.03
C LEU A 728 -6.69 -2.00 19.05
N MET A 729 -6.25 -1.14 19.98
CA MET A 729 -5.26 -1.54 20.97
C MET A 729 -5.84 -2.54 21.99
N GLU A 730 -7.10 -2.43 22.37
CA GLU A 730 -7.79 -3.42 23.22
C GLU A 730 -7.82 -4.80 22.58
N ASP A 731 -8.09 -4.88 21.27
CA ASP A 731 -8.11 -6.14 20.52
C ASP A 731 -6.70 -6.73 20.37
N LEU A 732 -5.74 -5.93 19.91
CA LEU A 732 -4.36 -6.39 19.68
C LEU A 732 -3.66 -6.85 20.95
N GLN A 733 -3.95 -6.23 22.09
CA GLN A 733 -3.26 -6.48 23.36
C GLN A 733 -4.00 -7.39 24.33
N ALA A 734 -5.17 -7.90 23.96
CA ALA A 734 -6.01 -8.71 24.84
C ALA A 734 -5.28 -9.89 25.50
N ASP A 735 -4.36 -10.51 24.78
CA ASP A 735 -3.60 -11.68 25.22
C ASP A 735 -2.15 -11.34 25.64
N LEU A 736 -1.74 -10.06 25.56
CA LEU A 736 -0.37 -9.66 25.89
C LEU A 736 -0.21 -9.36 27.38
N PRO A 737 0.96 -9.71 27.96
CA PRO A 737 1.26 -9.34 29.34
C PRO A 737 1.20 -7.82 29.55
N VAL A 738 0.65 -7.41 30.70
CA VAL A 738 0.69 -5.99 31.11
C VAL A 738 2.14 -5.54 31.21
N LYS A 739 2.43 -4.39 30.61
CA LYS A 739 3.77 -3.80 30.54
C LYS A 739 3.70 -2.28 30.70
N GLU A 740 4.69 -1.71 31.34
CA GLU A 740 4.90 -0.26 31.43
C GLU A 740 6.06 0.14 30.52
N PHE A 741 6.09 1.42 30.13
CA PHE A 741 7.25 1.97 29.43
C PHE A 741 8.50 1.92 30.32
N ALA A 742 9.63 1.62 29.70
CA ALA A 742 10.90 1.52 30.42
C ALA A 742 11.30 2.87 30.99
N LYS A 743 11.51 2.92 32.33
CA LYS A 743 11.99 4.12 32.99
C LYS A 743 13.46 4.33 32.69
N GLY A 744 13.84 5.55 32.31
CA GLY A 744 15.24 5.93 32.14
C GLY A 744 16.02 5.80 33.45
N GLU A 745 17.28 5.37 33.38
CA GLU A 745 18.10 5.02 34.57
C GLU A 745 18.31 6.21 35.51
N ASN A 746 18.43 7.43 34.95
CA ASN A 746 18.68 8.63 35.72
C ASN A 746 17.41 9.42 36.06
N VAL A 747 16.23 8.92 35.70
CA VAL A 747 14.97 9.62 35.95
C VAL A 747 14.57 9.51 37.42
N VAL A 748 14.41 10.65 38.03
CA VAL A 748 13.95 10.81 39.44
C VAL A 748 12.56 11.45 39.49
N GLU A 749 11.78 11.02 40.44
CA GLU A 749 10.48 11.63 40.74
C GLU A 749 10.64 12.68 41.83
N LYS A 750 10.21 13.90 41.57
CA LYS A 750 10.20 15.00 42.55
C LYS A 750 8.78 15.61 42.61
N ARG A 751 8.46 16.18 43.73
CA ARG A 751 7.24 16.98 43.87
C ARG A 751 7.49 18.42 43.50
N PHE A 752 6.58 19.01 42.78
CA PHE A 752 6.65 20.41 42.38
C PHE A 752 5.37 21.18 42.70
N ASP A 753 5.51 22.46 42.92
CA ASP A 753 4.36 23.38 43.06
C ASP A 753 3.72 23.64 41.70
N THR A 754 2.42 23.38 41.59
CA THR A 754 1.69 23.50 40.31
C THR A 754 1.47 24.95 39.87
N SER A 755 1.75 25.93 40.71
CA SER A 755 1.65 27.35 40.38
C SER A 755 2.95 27.95 39.89
N THR A 756 4.08 27.42 40.37
CA THR A 756 5.43 27.97 40.09
C THR A 756 6.33 27.02 39.31
N GLY A 757 6.02 25.72 39.26
CA GLY A 757 6.90 24.71 38.71
C GLY A 757 8.09 24.30 39.59
N ALA A 758 8.32 25.03 40.68
CA ALA A 758 9.46 24.82 41.56
C ALA A 758 9.37 23.51 42.36
N ILE A 759 10.52 22.85 42.59
CA ILE A 759 10.62 21.65 43.42
C ILE A 759 10.26 21.96 44.87
N VAL A 760 9.37 21.14 45.46
CA VAL A 760 8.93 21.26 46.86
C VAL A 760 9.18 19.96 47.64
N SER A 761 9.40 20.06 48.93
CA SER A 761 9.62 18.89 49.78
C SER A 761 8.32 18.17 50.20
N GLY A 762 7.16 18.78 50.00
CA GLY A 762 5.87 18.17 50.32
C GLY A 762 4.70 18.93 49.67
N GLY A 763 3.55 18.29 49.52
CA GLY A 763 2.46 18.85 48.73
C GLY A 763 2.73 18.79 47.22
N GLY A 764 2.00 19.57 46.42
CA GLY A 764 2.21 19.65 44.93
C GLY A 764 1.93 18.38 44.16
N ALA A 765 2.23 18.41 42.83
CA ALA A 765 2.15 17.29 41.94
C ALA A 765 3.48 16.53 41.82
N VAL A 766 3.46 15.34 41.27
CA VAL A 766 4.70 14.55 40.94
C VAL A 766 5.11 14.91 39.53
N GLY A 767 6.38 15.19 39.35
CA GLY A 767 7.06 15.37 38.04
C GLY A 767 8.25 14.45 37.90
N TYR A 768 8.73 14.31 36.67
CA TYR A 768 9.81 13.41 36.26
C TYR A 768 10.97 14.23 35.71
N TYR A 769 12.17 13.99 36.25
CA TYR A 769 13.34 14.82 36.01
C TYR A 769 14.60 13.97 35.92
N THR A 770 15.69 14.52 35.42
CA THR A 770 17.05 14.06 35.76
C THR A 770 17.62 14.96 36.82
N GLU A 771 18.55 14.44 37.68
CA GLU A 771 19.12 15.22 38.76
C GLU A 771 19.89 16.48 38.28
N ASP A 772 20.35 16.48 37.06
CA ASP A 772 21.08 17.58 36.40
C ASP A 772 20.16 18.51 35.57
N ASN A 773 18.84 18.26 35.56
CA ASN A 773 17.85 19.11 34.91
C ASN A 773 16.61 19.33 35.81
N LEU A 774 16.88 19.73 37.06
CA LEU A 774 15.84 20.14 38.01
C LEU A 774 15.47 21.62 37.78
N PRO A 775 14.18 21.99 37.84
CA PRO A 775 13.82 23.39 37.75
C PRO A 775 14.34 24.13 38.97
N ASP A 776 15.01 25.25 38.76
CA ASP A 776 15.51 26.11 39.83
C ASP A 776 14.32 26.74 40.58
N SER A 777 14.46 27.00 41.88
CA SER A 777 13.38 27.54 42.72
C SER A 777 12.91 28.95 42.32
N SER A 778 13.52 29.57 41.33
CA SER A 778 13.28 30.89 40.78
C SER A 778 13.20 30.95 39.25
N TYR A 779 13.18 29.80 38.58
CA TYR A 779 13.30 29.78 37.11
C TYR A 779 11.92 30.09 36.46
N THR A 780 11.69 31.38 36.30
CA THR A 780 10.84 31.87 35.18
C THR A 780 11.83 32.08 34.03
N VAL A 781 11.58 31.47 32.85
CA VAL A 781 12.36 31.81 31.65
C VAL A 781 12.16 33.32 31.41
N THR A 782 13.01 34.14 32.01
CA THR A 782 13.16 35.54 31.65
C THR A 782 14.19 35.58 30.50
N ASN A 783 13.82 36.18 29.42
CA ASN A 783 14.53 36.32 28.17
C ASN A 783 15.87 37.09 28.20
N GLU A 784 16.62 37.06 29.29
CA GLU A 784 17.84 37.88 29.46
C GLU A 784 19.15 37.12 29.25
N GLU A 785 19.13 35.76 29.18
CA GLU A 785 20.36 34.98 28.85
C GLU A 785 20.18 34.36 27.43
N ASP A 786 21.19 34.60 26.60
CA ASP A 786 21.25 34.06 25.26
C ASP A 786 21.30 32.51 25.31
N PRO A 787 20.22 31.77 25.01
CA PRO A 787 20.23 30.32 25.07
C PRO A 787 21.19 29.70 24.06
N PHE A 788 21.61 30.44 23.04
CA PHE A 788 22.58 30.01 22.05
C PHE A 788 24.00 29.88 22.61
N ALA A 789 24.37 30.61 23.65
CA ALA A 789 25.65 30.44 24.29
C ALA A 789 25.79 29.05 24.95
N ALA A 790 24.71 28.54 25.56
CA ALA A 790 24.69 27.22 26.16
C ALA A 790 24.67 26.09 25.10
N LEU A 791 23.94 26.27 23.99
CA LEU A 791 23.93 25.33 22.85
C LEU A 791 25.28 25.30 22.11
N ALA A 792 25.91 26.45 21.89
CA ALA A 792 27.25 26.52 21.28
C ALA A 792 28.29 25.83 22.16
N GLN A 793 28.13 25.92 23.47
CA GLN A 793 29.01 25.24 24.41
C GLN A 793 28.76 23.73 24.42
N ALA A 794 27.48 23.28 24.40
CA ALA A 794 27.15 21.87 24.35
C ALA A 794 27.56 21.20 23.02
N ALA A 795 27.43 21.91 21.90
CA ALA A 795 27.95 21.44 20.59
C ALA A 795 29.47 21.37 20.54
N ALA A 796 30.15 22.33 21.18
CA ALA A 796 31.62 22.33 21.32
C ALA A 796 32.11 21.20 22.23
N ASP A 797 31.40 20.90 23.30
CA ASP A 797 31.71 19.82 24.23
C ASP A 797 31.46 18.43 23.60
N ALA A 798 30.40 18.29 22.78
CA ALA A 798 30.12 17.07 22.02
C ALA A 798 31.18 16.81 20.92
N SER A 799 31.67 17.85 20.27
CA SER A 799 32.73 17.73 19.26
C SER A 799 34.14 17.47 19.89
N ALA A 800 34.36 17.91 21.11
CA ALA A 800 35.61 17.66 21.86
C ALA A 800 35.66 16.24 22.47
N GLY A 801 34.57 15.53 22.59
CA GLY A 801 34.52 14.14 23.04
C GLY A 801 34.59 13.08 21.92
N ALA A 802 34.68 13.52 20.66
CA ALA A 802 34.75 12.67 19.47
C ALA A 802 36.19 12.62 18.84
N GLU A 803 37.21 13.24 19.45
CA GLU A 803 38.62 13.02 19.15
C GLU A 803 39.21 12.01 20.21
#